data_12a6c2af0162acc4116c00500f9f6df0
#
_entry.id   12a6c2af0162acc4116c00500f9f6df0
#
_cell.length_a   1.000
_cell.length_b   1.000
_cell.length_c   1.000
_cell.angle_alpha   90.00
_cell.angle_beta   90.00
_cell.angle_gamma   90.00
#
_symmetry.space_group_name_H-M   'P 1'
#
loop_
_entity.id
_entity.type
_entity.pdbx_description
1 polymer ?
#
loop_
_entity_poly.entity_id
_entity_poly.type
_entity_poly.pdbx_seq_one_letter_code
_entity_poly.pdbx_strand_id
1 'polypeptide(L)'
;MQAVLDVVKESAISFDAVCMATAVHKMASFRKPVAYYKRISQYAPFQELQKLIGDNLATTTARNLANVIWAFAKMEYDPGETLLQAIADELAKKAMDCNPQNVANSIWALGVLGFHPGDADLEKLAEAAKAKLEGFVPQNISNTLLGFAKLGWAEQSLMQALVEISIKKLSDFTPQALSNTAWSCSKLQVYCKELIKAIAQEAAKKLSEFNAQNIANLIWAFANLAQSEDRSMLLPLLDGAARAAEKEMNSFSPQNAANTIWAFAKLEHPVPSLMQGIAAHAERCINDYQPQSVANLVWALATLQNEPSPSFLEAVAGHFESNLKDYSPQNLANTIWALATIKHANKGLLDVVAHEVAHRLKLTQGRPLPTDNSSSSMFTRQHLANMLWAYATLETHPGLSMLSLATSDLAKMAPTCNPQELSNTVWALAKLGHYDAEFLEIVAGEAERRITEFSQQNLANTAWAFSKLSHFKVSLLDSIAKQAITVIEDLSLQHITNIMWTLASFHHIPPSVSEVFVPELIRRTGQEQFNAQQLCNLLWSQAIMQVCTQESWDKLMAKFAELPPELPEEALTQIFQAYLLVKLDSVQADAALSPGLLELAHTTWKSSATHVRISFLHRDVSRVLTMLGYEHFIEQMTEDELFSMDISLAGEKICIEADGPHHFSANTLQASGENLARQRLLHARGWAVVSVPFFKWTNQDDANHCELLQQEITTARAELARRAGWDAAGADLLRVVNESNQAASPEPLLPHGPYPGPQISSCAAPPHPPQPSQTYDQVHGQYRYNALPRLG
;
A
#
# COMPACT_ATOMS: atom_id res chain seq x y z
N MET A 1 44.26 -20.02 29.30
CA MET A 1 43.13 -19.52 30.07
C MET A 1 43.18 -20.08 31.49
N GLN A 2 43.11 -21.42 31.65
CA GLN A 2 43.17 -22.02 33.00
C GLN A 2 44.39 -21.58 33.79
N ALA A 3 45.58 -21.60 33.20
CA ALA A 3 46.81 -21.14 33.89
C ALA A 3 46.72 -19.65 34.36
N VAL A 4 46.01 -18.77 33.64
CA VAL A 4 45.78 -17.39 34.12
C VAL A 4 44.86 -17.39 35.35
N LEU A 5 43.81 -18.20 35.35
CA LEU A 5 42.88 -18.33 36.49
C LEU A 5 43.56 -19.01 37.72
N ASP A 6 44.45 -19.94 37.48
CA ASP A 6 45.24 -20.57 38.56
C ASP A 6 46.17 -19.56 39.25
N VAL A 7 46.85 -18.70 38.46
CA VAL A 7 47.65 -17.59 38.98
C VAL A 7 46.79 -16.59 39.77
N VAL A 8 45.60 -16.25 39.27
CA VAL A 8 44.66 -15.41 40.02
C VAL A 8 44.28 -16.05 41.32
N LYS A 9 43.92 -17.35 41.31
CA LYS A 9 43.54 -18.11 42.50
C LYS A 9 44.65 -18.14 43.57
N GLU A 10 45.91 -18.29 43.12
CA GLU A 10 47.06 -18.43 44.05
C GLU A 10 47.62 -17.10 44.54
N SER A 11 47.49 -16.03 43.76
CA SER A 11 48.19 -14.79 43.97
C SER A 11 47.33 -13.53 44.02
N ALA A 12 45.98 -13.64 44.05
CA ALA A 12 45.05 -12.52 43.99
C ALA A 12 45.36 -11.38 44.97
N ILE A 13 45.74 -11.73 46.21
CA ILE A 13 46.02 -10.76 47.26
C ILE A 13 47.25 -9.86 46.95
N SER A 14 48.16 -10.31 46.07
CA SER A 14 49.34 -9.56 45.65
C SER A 14 49.18 -8.88 44.31
N PHE A 15 48.02 -8.92 43.68
CA PHE A 15 47.79 -8.30 42.38
C PHE A 15 47.71 -6.78 42.50
N ASP A 16 48.59 -6.11 41.80
CA ASP A 16 48.49 -4.68 41.53
C ASP A 16 47.62 -4.41 40.29
N ALA A 17 47.39 -3.16 40.02
CA ALA A 17 46.58 -2.72 38.88
C ALA A 17 47.11 -3.21 37.51
N VAL A 18 48.41 -3.42 37.36
CA VAL A 18 49.06 -3.92 36.15
C VAL A 18 48.79 -5.42 35.98
N CYS A 19 48.92 -6.17 37.08
CA CYS A 19 48.64 -7.62 37.10
C CYS A 19 47.20 -7.92 36.74
N MET A 20 46.22 -7.17 37.34
CA MET A 20 44.78 -7.31 37.05
C MET A 20 44.46 -7.04 35.58
N ALA A 21 44.90 -5.89 35.05
CA ALA A 21 44.69 -5.52 33.67
C ALA A 21 45.34 -6.50 32.68
N THR A 22 46.55 -7.00 33.01
CA THR A 22 47.27 -7.99 32.20
C THR A 22 46.55 -9.34 32.19
N ALA A 23 46.03 -9.78 33.33
CA ALA A 23 45.29 -11.02 33.42
C ALA A 23 44.06 -11.03 32.52
N VAL A 24 43.17 -9.99 32.62
CA VAL A 24 41.97 -9.88 31.82
C VAL A 24 42.31 -9.72 30.33
N HIS A 25 43.27 -8.86 29.99
CA HIS A 25 43.75 -8.67 28.64
C HIS A 25 44.28 -9.96 27.99
N LYS A 26 45.06 -10.75 28.78
CA LYS A 26 45.55 -12.04 28.31
C LYS A 26 44.42 -13.03 28.08
N MET A 27 43.40 -13.03 28.93
CA MET A 27 42.21 -13.85 28.76
C MET A 27 41.48 -13.52 27.44
N ALA A 28 41.27 -12.25 27.11
CA ALA A 28 40.67 -11.80 25.89
C ALA A 28 41.47 -12.20 24.63
N SER A 29 42.82 -12.30 24.75
CA SER A 29 43.69 -12.65 23.63
C SER A 29 43.54 -14.11 23.14
N PHE A 30 42.93 -15.01 23.92
CA PHE A 30 42.68 -16.40 23.54
C PHE A 30 41.58 -16.60 22.51
N ARG A 31 40.78 -15.59 22.18
CA ARG A 31 39.71 -15.58 21.11
C ARG A 31 38.80 -16.82 21.17
N LYS A 32 38.26 -17.13 22.35
CA LYS A 32 37.32 -18.23 22.55
C LYS A 32 35.88 -17.77 22.20
N PRO A 33 34.96 -18.70 21.87
CA PRO A 33 33.55 -18.38 21.70
C PRO A 33 32.92 -17.72 22.93
N VAL A 34 31.94 -16.85 22.75
CA VAL A 34 31.22 -16.14 23.82
C VAL A 34 30.71 -17.10 24.92
N ALA A 35 30.14 -18.24 24.51
CA ALA A 35 29.66 -19.27 25.42
C ALA A 35 30.75 -19.81 26.37
N TYR A 36 32.02 -19.81 25.92
CA TYR A 36 33.16 -20.19 26.74
C TYR A 36 33.44 -19.13 27.84
N TYR A 37 33.37 -17.84 27.47
CA TYR A 37 33.55 -16.75 28.44
C TYR A 37 32.39 -16.68 29.44
N LYS A 38 31.17 -16.90 29.03
CA LYS A 38 29.99 -17.03 29.91
C LYS A 38 30.15 -18.15 30.95
N ARG A 39 30.79 -19.25 30.57
CA ARG A 39 31.06 -20.36 31.49
C ARG A 39 32.16 -19.98 32.52
N ILE A 40 33.23 -19.35 32.02
CA ILE A 40 34.36 -18.95 32.87
C ILE A 40 33.95 -17.86 33.86
N SER A 41 33.06 -16.98 33.54
CA SER A 41 32.56 -15.93 34.44
C SER A 41 31.91 -16.48 35.72
N GLN A 42 31.50 -17.75 35.70
CA GLN A 42 30.96 -18.43 36.89
C GLN A 42 32.03 -19.00 37.82
N TYR A 43 33.31 -18.95 37.39
CA TYR A 43 34.42 -19.46 38.24
C TYR A 43 34.84 -18.42 39.31
N ALA A 44 34.94 -18.87 40.53
CA ALA A 44 35.33 -18.00 41.67
C ALA A 44 36.60 -17.17 41.41
N PRO A 45 37.71 -17.69 40.82
CA PRO A 45 38.87 -16.85 40.49
C PRO A 45 38.58 -15.72 39.50
N PHE A 46 37.63 -15.89 38.55
CA PHE A 46 37.25 -14.81 37.64
C PHE A 46 36.44 -13.76 38.37
N GLN A 47 35.50 -14.16 39.25
CA GLN A 47 34.72 -13.26 40.09
C GLN A 47 35.60 -12.46 41.06
N GLU A 48 36.58 -13.11 41.62
CA GLU A 48 37.57 -12.42 42.48
C GLU A 48 38.41 -11.41 41.71
N LEU A 49 38.80 -11.73 40.46
CA LEU A 49 39.53 -10.79 39.60
C LEU A 49 38.66 -9.56 39.28
N GLN A 50 37.34 -9.76 39.02
CA GLN A 50 36.41 -8.65 38.79
C GLN A 50 36.28 -7.76 40.05
N LYS A 51 36.16 -8.36 41.22
CA LYS A 51 36.09 -7.63 42.49
C LYS A 51 37.35 -6.83 42.72
N LEU A 52 38.55 -7.43 42.55
CA LEU A 52 39.83 -6.75 42.66
C LEU A 52 39.95 -5.55 41.73
N ILE A 53 39.46 -5.68 40.48
CA ILE A 53 39.41 -4.57 39.51
C ILE A 53 38.57 -3.44 40.09
N GLY A 54 37.33 -3.74 40.58
CA GLY A 54 36.43 -2.75 41.17
C GLY A 54 37.03 -2.03 42.38
N ASP A 55 37.70 -2.77 43.29
CA ASP A 55 38.29 -2.24 44.51
C ASP A 55 39.52 -1.33 44.24
N ASN A 56 40.15 -1.47 43.06
CA ASN A 56 41.41 -0.76 42.74
C ASN A 56 41.31 0.27 41.60
N LEU A 57 40.13 0.64 41.18
CA LEU A 57 39.91 1.56 40.02
C LEU A 57 40.62 2.90 40.19
N ALA A 58 40.56 3.51 41.37
CA ALA A 58 41.16 4.81 41.68
C ALA A 58 42.68 4.83 41.50
N THR A 59 43.38 3.73 41.82
CA THR A 59 44.81 3.58 41.68
C THR A 59 45.26 3.07 40.30
N THR A 60 44.29 2.58 39.50
CA THR A 60 44.58 2.04 38.18
C THR A 60 44.85 3.15 37.17
N THR A 61 45.92 3.02 36.37
CA THR A 61 46.28 3.99 35.34
C THR A 61 45.26 4.00 34.20
N ALA A 62 45.16 5.12 33.51
CA ALA A 62 44.30 5.26 32.31
C ALA A 62 44.54 4.13 31.25
N ARG A 63 45.81 3.75 31.05
CA ARG A 63 46.16 2.65 30.14
C ARG A 63 45.61 1.31 30.61
N ASN A 64 45.70 1.02 31.88
CA ASN A 64 45.23 -0.27 32.42
C ASN A 64 43.69 -0.35 32.42
N LEU A 65 43.00 0.74 32.77
CA LEU A 65 41.55 0.84 32.65
C LEU A 65 41.08 0.61 31.23
N ALA A 66 41.72 1.27 30.24
CA ALA A 66 41.41 1.06 28.82
C ALA A 66 41.63 -0.40 28.38
N ASN A 67 42.65 -1.07 28.88
CA ASN A 67 42.92 -2.49 28.62
C ASN A 67 41.85 -3.41 29.23
N VAL A 68 41.38 -3.09 30.44
CA VAL A 68 40.32 -3.85 31.12
C VAL A 68 39.00 -3.77 30.38
N ILE A 69 38.54 -2.56 30.05
CA ILE A 69 37.24 -2.42 29.32
C ILE A 69 37.33 -2.98 27.91
N TRP A 70 38.48 -2.79 27.22
CA TRP A 70 38.74 -3.40 25.92
C TRP A 70 38.69 -4.93 25.99
N ALA A 71 39.22 -5.53 27.05
CA ALA A 71 39.21 -6.97 27.23
C ALA A 71 37.77 -7.50 27.42
N PHE A 72 36.97 -6.86 28.27
CA PHE A 72 35.55 -7.22 28.42
C PHE A 72 34.78 -7.14 27.10
N ALA A 73 34.95 -6.03 26.37
CA ALA A 73 34.34 -5.87 25.04
C ALA A 73 34.80 -6.94 24.03
N LYS A 74 36.11 -7.29 24.04
CA LYS A 74 36.68 -8.30 23.16
C LYS A 74 36.17 -9.72 23.47
N MET A 75 35.83 -9.99 24.72
CA MET A 75 35.24 -11.23 25.17
C MET A 75 33.71 -11.25 24.99
N GLU A 76 33.11 -10.15 24.59
CA GLU A 76 31.63 -9.92 24.56
C GLU A 76 31.03 -10.29 25.94
N TYR A 77 31.70 -9.91 26.99
CA TYR A 77 31.32 -10.21 28.34
C TYR A 77 30.92 -8.94 29.09
N ASP A 78 29.69 -8.93 29.59
CA ASP A 78 29.15 -7.87 30.42
C ASP A 78 29.47 -8.14 31.90
N PRO A 79 30.34 -7.32 32.56
CA PRO A 79 30.68 -7.50 33.94
C PRO A 79 29.63 -6.92 34.92
N GLY A 80 28.56 -6.35 34.40
CA GLY A 80 27.49 -5.69 35.13
C GLY A 80 27.61 -4.17 35.14
N GLU A 81 26.44 -3.53 35.16
CA GLU A 81 26.27 -2.07 35.02
C GLU A 81 27.10 -1.30 36.05
N THR A 82 27.10 -1.71 37.31
CA THR A 82 27.83 -1.03 38.38
C THR A 82 29.34 -0.97 38.12
N LEU A 83 29.94 -2.08 37.65
CA LEU A 83 31.37 -2.12 37.39
C LEU A 83 31.71 -1.36 36.12
N LEU A 84 30.86 -1.44 35.07
CA LEU A 84 31.04 -0.69 33.85
C LEU A 84 30.99 0.82 34.11
N GLN A 85 30.02 1.30 34.90
CA GLN A 85 29.92 2.71 35.27
C GLN A 85 31.15 3.18 36.03
N ALA A 86 31.57 2.42 37.02
CA ALA A 86 32.74 2.79 37.81
C ALA A 86 34.04 2.85 36.98
N ILE A 87 34.21 1.92 35.99
CA ILE A 87 35.34 1.96 35.05
C ILE A 87 35.21 3.17 34.13
N ALA A 88 34.03 3.49 33.62
CA ALA A 88 33.80 4.62 32.71
C ALA A 88 34.04 5.96 33.42
N ASP A 89 33.53 6.14 34.66
CA ASP A 89 33.75 7.35 35.47
C ASP A 89 35.25 7.59 35.69
N GLU A 90 36.00 6.54 36.02
CA GLU A 90 37.44 6.66 36.27
C GLU A 90 38.24 6.87 34.98
N LEU A 91 37.82 6.27 33.85
CA LEU A 91 38.38 6.55 32.55
C LEU A 91 38.12 8.00 32.13
N ALA A 92 36.91 8.53 32.34
CA ALA A 92 36.57 9.91 32.04
C ALA A 92 37.40 10.91 32.85
N LYS A 93 37.63 10.65 34.16
CA LYS A 93 38.53 11.47 35.00
C LYS A 93 39.96 11.50 34.50
N LYS A 94 40.44 10.37 33.96
CA LYS A 94 41.81 10.17 33.46
C LYS A 94 41.95 10.24 31.96
N ALA A 95 40.89 10.73 31.25
CA ALA A 95 40.82 10.71 29.78
C ALA A 95 42.04 11.45 29.14
N MET A 96 42.45 12.57 29.72
CA MET A 96 43.58 13.34 29.21
C MET A 96 44.93 12.64 29.40
N ASP A 97 45.04 11.66 30.29
CA ASP A 97 46.24 10.84 30.48
C ASP A 97 46.33 9.64 29.51
N CYS A 98 45.25 9.35 28.82
CA CYS A 98 45.18 8.30 27.81
C CYS A 98 46.10 8.65 26.62
N ASN A 99 46.78 7.68 26.03
CA ASN A 99 47.34 7.84 24.69
C ASN A 99 46.27 7.67 23.59
N PRO A 100 46.57 8.00 22.33
CA PRO A 100 45.61 7.85 21.23
C PRO A 100 44.89 6.49 21.15
N GLN A 101 45.63 5.41 21.33
CA GLN A 101 45.10 4.05 21.30
C GLN A 101 44.15 3.75 22.48
N ASN A 102 44.50 4.23 23.67
CA ASN A 102 43.70 4.00 24.87
C ASN A 102 42.37 4.70 24.79
N VAL A 103 42.31 5.96 24.32
CA VAL A 103 41.04 6.69 24.11
C VAL A 103 40.17 5.96 23.11
N ALA A 104 40.72 5.65 21.93
CA ALA A 104 39.99 4.98 20.87
C ALA A 104 39.45 3.61 21.29
N ASN A 105 40.26 2.83 22.00
CA ASN A 105 39.87 1.50 22.49
C ASN A 105 38.79 1.59 23.60
N SER A 106 38.81 2.60 24.45
CA SER A 106 37.82 2.79 25.51
C SER A 106 36.47 3.15 24.90
N ILE A 107 36.42 4.09 23.97
CA ILE A 107 35.20 4.47 23.25
C ILE A 107 34.63 3.28 22.44
N TRP A 108 35.51 2.56 21.73
CA TRP A 108 35.14 1.35 21.01
C TRP A 108 34.55 0.29 21.93
N ALA A 109 35.13 0.08 23.08
CA ALA A 109 34.72 -0.92 24.06
C ALA A 109 33.34 -0.62 24.66
N LEU A 110 33.09 0.64 25.05
CA LEU A 110 31.78 1.10 25.52
C LEU A 110 30.71 0.85 24.46
N GLY A 111 31.01 1.20 23.20
CA GLY A 111 30.09 0.95 22.06
C GLY A 111 29.84 -0.53 21.77
N VAL A 112 30.87 -1.40 21.91
CA VAL A 112 30.71 -2.85 21.71
C VAL A 112 29.90 -3.48 22.83
N LEU A 113 30.10 -3.05 24.06
CA LEU A 113 29.34 -3.50 25.25
C LEU A 113 27.90 -2.93 25.25
N GLY A 114 27.59 -1.93 24.42
CA GLY A 114 26.29 -1.25 24.39
C GLY A 114 26.02 -0.45 25.68
N PHE A 115 27.08 -0.05 26.37
CA PHE A 115 26.96 0.64 27.65
C PHE A 115 27.19 2.15 27.50
N HIS A 116 26.15 2.95 27.78
CA HIS A 116 26.17 4.41 27.73
C HIS A 116 26.46 4.99 29.13
N PRO A 117 27.65 5.52 29.39
CA PRO A 117 28.04 5.95 30.74
C PRO A 117 27.46 7.30 31.18
N GLY A 118 26.70 7.95 30.30
CA GLY A 118 26.23 9.31 30.47
C GLY A 118 26.98 10.29 29.57
N ASP A 119 26.26 11.38 29.17
CA ASP A 119 26.81 12.36 28.21
C ASP A 119 28.07 13.06 28.73
N ALA A 120 28.11 13.42 30.00
CA ALA A 120 29.26 14.11 30.61
C ALA A 120 30.57 13.31 30.52
N ASP A 121 30.53 11.98 30.66
CA ASP A 121 31.71 11.14 30.54
C ASP A 121 32.09 10.88 29.09
N LEU A 122 31.11 10.78 28.19
CA LEU A 122 31.38 10.73 26.74
C LEU A 122 31.99 12.05 26.24
N GLU A 123 31.58 13.20 26.74
CA GLU A 123 32.16 14.52 26.42
C GLU A 123 33.64 14.57 26.79
N LYS A 124 34.02 14.13 28.02
CA LYS A 124 35.45 14.08 28.44
C LYS A 124 36.30 13.16 27.58
N LEU A 125 35.75 11.99 27.19
CA LEU A 125 36.42 11.07 26.29
C LEU A 125 36.55 11.67 24.88
N ALA A 126 35.53 12.40 24.42
CA ALA A 126 35.55 13.11 23.12
C ALA A 126 36.58 14.25 23.12
N GLU A 127 36.66 15.05 24.18
CA GLU A 127 37.68 16.08 24.35
C GLU A 127 39.10 15.49 24.33
N ALA A 128 39.31 14.37 25.04
CA ALA A 128 40.60 13.67 25.02
C ALA A 128 40.94 13.11 23.61
N ALA A 129 39.94 12.57 22.91
CA ALA A 129 40.09 12.10 21.52
C ALA A 129 40.52 13.27 20.61
N LYS A 130 39.82 14.40 20.71
CA LYS A 130 40.11 15.62 19.94
C LYS A 130 41.50 16.18 20.20
N ALA A 131 41.91 16.26 21.47
CA ALA A 131 43.25 16.74 21.86
C ALA A 131 44.41 15.86 21.33
N LYS A 132 44.15 14.58 21.04
CA LYS A 132 45.15 13.61 20.60
C LYS A 132 45.01 13.20 19.13
N LEU A 133 44.15 13.86 18.39
CA LEU A 133 43.74 13.46 17.04
C LEU A 133 44.89 13.33 16.05
N GLU A 134 45.88 14.22 16.10
CA GLU A 134 47.05 14.17 15.24
C GLU A 134 47.85 12.86 15.39
N GLY A 135 47.83 12.29 16.59
CA GLY A 135 48.44 10.99 16.87
C GLY A 135 47.58 9.76 16.51
N PHE A 136 46.38 9.95 16.01
CA PHE A 136 45.53 8.83 15.64
C PHE A 136 46.04 8.14 14.37
N VAL A 137 46.21 6.84 14.42
CA VAL A 137 46.36 5.97 13.25
C VAL A 137 44.98 5.57 12.70
N PRO A 138 44.86 5.07 11.46
CA PRO A 138 43.59 4.70 10.86
C PRO A 138 42.69 3.84 11.74
N GLN A 139 43.26 2.88 12.50
CA GLN A 139 42.49 2.04 13.42
C GLN A 139 41.90 2.85 14.59
N ASN A 140 42.60 3.85 15.09
CA ASN A 140 42.09 4.70 16.18
C ASN A 140 40.91 5.52 15.69
N ILE A 141 41.02 6.10 14.50
CA ILE A 141 39.92 6.87 13.85
C ILE A 141 38.68 6.00 13.68
N SER A 142 38.83 4.85 13.02
CA SER A 142 37.72 3.96 12.75
C SER A 142 37.10 3.36 14.00
N ASN A 143 37.87 3.05 15.04
CA ASN A 143 37.39 2.55 16.34
C ASN A 143 36.61 3.62 17.10
N THR A 144 37.12 4.85 17.13
CA THR A 144 36.42 5.98 17.78
C THR A 144 35.07 6.25 17.14
N LEU A 145 35.03 6.36 15.81
CA LEU A 145 33.79 6.53 15.06
C LEU A 145 32.81 5.36 15.30
N LEU A 146 33.33 4.11 15.27
CA LEU A 146 32.52 2.91 15.49
C LEU A 146 31.93 2.85 16.89
N GLY A 147 32.72 3.22 17.92
CA GLY A 147 32.26 3.27 19.29
C GLY A 147 31.08 4.25 19.47
N PHE A 148 31.27 5.49 19.05
CA PHE A 148 30.22 6.50 19.13
C PHE A 148 28.99 6.14 18.29
N ALA A 149 29.17 5.57 17.09
CA ALA A 149 28.07 5.13 16.25
C ALA A 149 27.22 4.01 16.88
N LYS A 150 27.87 3.10 17.64
CA LYS A 150 27.15 2.06 18.38
C LYS A 150 26.42 2.60 19.61
N LEU A 151 26.94 3.65 20.26
CA LEU A 151 26.29 4.35 21.35
C LEU A 151 25.16 5.29 20.90
N GLY A 152 25.09 5.61 19.62
CA GLY A 152 24.14 6.60 19.09
C GLY A 152 24.45 8.03 19.55
N TRP A 153 25.71 8.32 19.92
CA TRP A 153 26.17 9.60 20.48
C TRP A 153 27.18 10.26 19.55
N ALA A 154 27.08 11.57 19.37
CA ALA A 154 28.02 12.34 18.54
C ALA A 154 28.20 13.77 19.08
N GLU A 155 29.45 14.20 19.19
CA GLU A 155 29.80 15.60 19.39
C GLU A 155 30.25 16.18 18.04
N GLN A 156 29.59 17.25 17.60
CA GLN A 156 29.70 17.77 16.25
C GLN A 156 31.12 18.19 15.86
N SER A 157 31.84 18.85 16.77
CA SER A 157 33.17 19.36 16.47
C SER A 157 34.21 18.22 16.37
N LEU A 158 34.08 17.16 17.17
CA LEU A 158 34.90 15.96 17.05
C LEU A 158 34.60 15.20 15.77
N MET A 159 33.31 15.06 15.41
CA MET A 159 32.93 14.38 14.18
C MET A 159 33.52 15.08 12.97
N GLN A 160 33.45 16.41 12.89
CA GLN A 160 34.11 17.18 11.83
C GLN A 160 35.62 16.96 11.81
N ALA A 161 36.28 17.01 12.93
CA ALA A 161 37.72 16.80 13.01
C ALA A 161 38.13 15.35 12.64
N LEU A 162 37.33 14.34 13.01
CA LEU A 162 37.53 12.95 12.60
C LEU A 162 37.33 12.77 11.08
N VAL A 163 36.37 13.46 10.47
CA VAL A 163 36.20 13.50 9.00
C VAL A 163 37.45 14.07 8.32
N GLU A 164 37.92 15.21 8.76
CA GLU A 164 39.10 15.87 8.19
C GLU A 164 40.36 15.01 8.27
N ILE A 165 40.65 14.43 9.46
CA ILE A 165 41.83 13.57 9.64
C ILE A 165 41.67 12.24 8.87
N SER A 166 40.45 11.73 8.70
CA SER A 166 40.19 10.55 7.89
C SER A 166 40.58 10.79 6.44
N ILE A 167 40.15 11.90 5.84
CA ILE A 167 40.51 12.26 4.46
C ILE A 167 42.03 12.33 4.28
N LYS A 168 42.76 12.95 5.23
CA LYS A 168 44.22 13.09 5.17
C LYS A 168 44.96 11.74 5.23
N LYS A 169 44.46 10.76 5.97
CA LYS A 169 45.12 9.46 6.23
C LYS A 169 44.49 8.28 5.47
N LEU A 170 43.58 8.52 4.54
CA LEU A 170 42.70 7.50 3.97
C LEU A 170 43.47 6.40 3.21
N SER A 171 44.60 6.73 2.56
CA SER A 171 45.44 5.77 1.88
C SER A 171 45.94 4.63 2.75
N ASP A 172 46.08 4.90 4.05
CA ASP A 172 46.61 3.94 5.05
C ASP A 172 45.51 3.10 5.70
N PHE A 173 44.22 3.36 5.36
CA PHE A 173 43.09 2.61 5.89
C PHE A 173 43.04 1.20 5.31
N THR A 174 42.83 0.23 6.20
CA THR A 174 42.51 -1.14 5.80
C THR A 174 41.08 -1.24 5.29
N PRO A 175 40.68 -2.29 4.55
CA PRO A 175 39.29 -2.54 4.16
C PRO A 175 38.32 -2.44 5.34
N GLN A 176 38.68 -3.00 6.49
CA GLN A 176 37.88 -2.92 7.70
C GLN A 176 37.73 -1.48 8.23
N ALA A 177 38.80 -0.71 8.21
CA ALA A 177 38.77 0.69 8.65
C ALA A 177 37.90 1.55 7.73
N LEU A 178 38.01 1.37 6.39
CA LEU A 178 37.18 2.05 5.40
C LEU A 178 35.68 1.73 5.61
N SER A 179 35.33 0.45 5.69
CA SER A 179 33.95 0.03 5.86
C SER A 179 33.35 0.46 7.22
N ASN A 180 34.11 0.37 8.32
CA ASN A 180 33.68 0.83 9.63
C ASN A 180 33.47 2.35 9.66
N THR A 181 34.37 3.13 9.04
CA THR A 181 34.25 4.59 8.96
C THR A 181 32.99 4.99 8.20
N ALA A 182 32.78 4.43 7.01
CA ALA A 182 31.56 4.67 6.23
C ALA A 182 30.30 4.29 7.00
N TRP A 183 30.29 3.11 7.62
CA TRP A 183 29.16 2.62 8.43
C TRP A 183 28.86 3.55 9.60
N SER A 184 29.90 4.00 10.31
CA SER A 184 29.75 4.89 11.45
C SER A 184 29.21 6.26 11.05
N CYS A 185 29.70 6.86 9.98
CA CYS A 185 29.17 8.11 9.44
C CYS A 185 27.68 7.95 9.05
N SER A 186 27.32 6.80 8.46
CA SER A 186 25.94 6.51 8.12
C SER A 186 25.04 6.42 9.36
N LYS A 187 25.47 5.73 10.39
CA LYS A 187 24.71 5.60 11.65
C LYS A 187 24.55 6.92 12.39
N LEU A 188 25.57 7.75 12.39
CA LEU A 188 25.59 9.06 13.04
C LEU A 188 25.00 10.19 12.17
N GLN A 189 24.55 9.86 10.97
CA GLN A 189 24.03 10.84 10.00
C GLN A 189 25.04 11.95 9.66
N VAL A 190 26.34 11.62 9.69
CA VAL A 190 27.44 12.55 9.35
C VAL A 190 27.66 12.48 7.83
N TYR A 191 27.05 13.41 7.09
CA TYR A 191 27.23 13.53 5.66
C TYR A 191 28.38 14.49 5.33
N CYS A 192 29.34 14.01 4.54
CA CYS A 192 30.39 14.82 3.95
C CYS A 192 30.73 14.25 2.56
N LYS A 193 30.42 14.99 1.52
CA LYS A 193 30.60 14.57 0.12
C LYS A 193 32.05 14.22 -0.21
N GLU A 194 33.00 15.01 0.30
CA GLU A 194 34.43 14.82 0.10
C GLU A 194 34.91 13.50 0.72
N LEU A 195 34.44 13.19 1.93
CA LEU A 195 34.76 11.93 2.61
C LEU A 195 34.16 10.74 1.87
N ILE A 196 32.88 10.82 1.46
CA ILE A 196 32.19 9.76 0.71
C ILE A 196 32.96 9.47 -0.58
N LYS A 197 33.34 10.52 -1.32
CA LYS A 197 34.11 10.40 -2.55
C LYS A 197 35.49 9.78 -2.30
N ALA A 198 36.20 10.23 -1.29
CA ALA A 198 37.52 9.74 -0.96
C ALA A 198 37.49 8.26 -0.52
N ILE A 199 36.53 7.87 0.33
CA ILE A 199 36.33 6.46 0.74
C ILE A 199 35.97 5.61 -0.48
N ALA A 200 35.08 6.06 -1.37
CA ALA A 200 34.71 5.32 -2.56
C ALA A 200 35.91 5.06 -3.49
N GLN A 201 36.73 6.08 -3.72
CA GLN A 201 37.93 5.96 -4.54
C GLN A 201 39.02 5.03 -3.94
N GLU A 202 39.23 5.13 -2.63
CA GLU A 202 40.24 4.29 -1.96
C GLU A 202 39.77 2.84 -1.81
N ALA A 203 38.47 2.64 -1.49
CA ALA A 203 37.89 1.30 -1.44
C ALA A 203 37.93 0.61 -2.79
N ALA A 204 37.66 1.32 -3.89
CA ALA A 204 37.70 0.75 -5.24
C ALA A 204 39.09 0.18 -5.59
N LYS A 205 40.19 0.78 -5.10
CA LYS A 205 41.56 0.28 -5.30
C LYS A 205 41.85 -1.00 -4.50
N LYS A 206 41.16 -1.20 -3.38
CA LYS A 206 41.43 -2.27 -2.40
C LYS A 206 40.36 -3.37 -2.37
N LEU A 207 39.39 -3.37 -3.30
CA LEU A 207 38.26 -4.32 -3.29
C LEU A 207 38.66 -5.79 -3.24
N SER A 208 39.79 -6.15 -3.82
CA SER A 208 40.32 -7.53 -3.78
C SER A 208 40.74 -8.00 -2.38
N GLU A 209 40.89 -7.07 -1.42
CA GLU A 209 41.24 -7.35 -0.03
C GLU A 209 40.00 -7.34 0.89
N PHE A 210 38.83 -6.94 0.37
CA PHE A 210 37.58 -6.87 1.13
C PHE A 210 37.00 -8.26 1.34
N ASN A 211 36.61 -8.57 2.57
CA ASN A 211 35.78 -9.74 2.86
C ASN A 211 34.30 -9.41 2.72
N ALA A 212 33.43 -10.42 2.78
CA ALA A 212 31.99 -10.28 2.68
C ALA A 212 31.37 -9.22 3.59
N GLN A 213 31.80 -9.18 4.85
CA GLN A 213 31.31 -8.18 5.84
C GLN A 213 31.74 -6.76 5.47
N ASN A 214 32.99 -6.58 5.02
CA ASN A 214 33.46 -5.25 4.62
C ASN A 214 32.70 -4.72 3.40
N ILE A 215 32.43 -5.58 2.39
CA ILE A 215 31.63 -5.23 1.22
C ILE A 215 30.21 -4.82 1.67
N ALA A 216 29.53 -5.67 2.42
CA ALA A 216 28.15 -5.42 2.87
C ALA A 216 28.04 -4.13 3.67
N ASN A 217 28.92 -3.88 4.63
CA ASN A 217 28.91 -2.69 5.47
C ASN A 217 29.19 -1.41 4.68
N LEU A 218 30.15 -1.47 3.73
CA LEU A 218 30.52 -0.32 2.92
C LEU A 218 29.36 0.10 2.00
N ILE A 219 28.80 -0.83 1.23
CA ILE A 219 27.74 -0.52 0.27
C ILE A 219 26.45 -0.12 1.01
N TRP A 220 26.15 -0.77 2.14
CA TRP A 220 25.04 -0.38 3.01
C TRP A 220 25.18 1.06 3.53
N ALA A 221 26.39 1.46 3.91
CA ALA A 221 26.66 2.82 4.36
C ALA A 221 26.40 3.84 3.25
N PHE A 222 26.89 3.58 2.05
CA PHE A 222 26.66 4.47 0.90
C PHE A 222 25.18 4.54 0.52
N ALA A 223 24.46 3.43 0.57
CA ALA A 223 23.02 3.41 0.32
C ALA A 223 22.20 4.30 1.29
N ASN A 224 22.74 4.55 2.48
CA ASN A 224 22.10 5.42 3.46
C ASN A 224 22.61 6.85 3.48
N LEU A 225 23.87 7.09 3.07
CA LEU A 225 24.51 8.41 3.09
C LEU A 225 24.39 9.16 1.76
N ALA A 226 24.57 8.46 0.63
CA ALA A 226 24.65 9.08 -0.68
C ALA A 226 23.31 9.75 -1.06
N GLN A 227 23.39 10.97 -1.51
CA GLN A 227 22.27 11.68 -2.13
C GLN A 227 22.14 11.26 -3.61
N SER A 228 21.02 11.58 -4.24
CA SER A 228 20.77 11.21 -5.66
C SER A 228 21.88 11.66 -6.61
N GLU A 229 22.46 12.83 -6.37
CA GLU A 229 23.55 13.42 -7.12
C GLU A 229 24.91 12.72 -6.93
N ASP A 230 25.08 11.94 -5.85
CA ASP A 230 26.31 11.18 -5.57
C ASP A 230 26.36 9.84 -6.33
N ARG A 231 25.24 9.35 -6.85
CA ARG A 231 25.13 8.00 -7.45
C ARG A 231 26.13 7.79 -8.60
N SER A 232 26.24 8.74 -9.51
CA SER A 232 27.15 8.63 -10.64
C SER A 232 28.62 8.48 -10.22
N MET A 233 28.99 9.13 -9.13
CA MET A 233 30.33 9.03 -8.54
C MET A 233 30.62 7.65 -7.93
N LEU A 234 29.57 6.95 -7.47
CA LEU A 234 29.72 5.63 -6.83
C LEU A 234 29.75 4.46 -7.82
N LEU A 235 29.36 4.65 -9.09
CA LEU A 235 29.26 3.56 -10.09
C LEU A 235 30.52 2.68 -10.19
N PRO A 236 31.76 3.22 -10.28
CA PRO A 236 32.96 2.37 -10.38
C PRO A 236 33.18 1.49 -9.15
N LEU A 237 32.83 2.00 -7.97
CA LEU A 237 32.87 1.23 -6.72
C LEU A 237 31.81 0.15 -6.71
N LEU A 238 30.55 0.47 -7.12
CA LEU A 238 29.43 -0.47 -7.11
C LEU A 238 29.69 -1.66 -8.03
N ASP A 239 30.17 -1.41 -9.27
CA ASP A 239 30.55 -2.45 -10.22
C ASP A 239 31.68 -3.34 -9.69
N GLY A 240 32.66 -2.72 -9.06
CA GLY A 240 33.78 -3.43 -8.43
C GLY A 240 33.34 -4.27 -7.23
N ALA A 241 32.50 -3.70 -6.37
CA ALA A 241 31.94 -4.37 -5.20
C ALA A 241 31.03 -5.54 -5.57
N ALA A 242 30.26 -5.42 -6.67
CA ALA A 242 29.44 -6.52 -7.18
C ALA A 242 30.32 -7.73 -7.57
N ARG A 243 31.38 -7.50 -8.38
CA ARG A 243 32.35 -8.55 -8.74
C ARG A 243 33.06 -9.16 -7.53
N ALA A 244 33.42 -8.34 -6.54
CA ALA A 244 34.05 -8.83 -5.31
C ALA A 244 33.04 -9.66 -4.48
N ALA A 245 31.78 -9.24 -4.39
CA ALA A 245 30.72 -9.97 -3.69
C ALA A 245 30.43 -11.33 -4.36
N GLU A 246 30.38 -11.38 -5.69
CA GLU A 246 30.22 -12.63 -6.44
C GLU A 246 31.34 -13.64 -6.15
N LYS A 247 32.58 -13.18 -6.12
CA LYS A 247 33.73 -14.02 -5.78
C LYS A 247 33.68 -14.55 -4.36
N GLU A 248 33.23 -13.73 -3.42
CA GLU A 248 33.18 -14.05 -1.99
C GLU A 248 31.82 -14.67 -1.56
N MET A 249 30.90 -14.96 -2.49
CA MET A 249 29.52 -15.38 -2.19
C MET A 249 29.41 -16.53 -1.19
N ASN A 250 30.31 -17.49 -1.25
CA ASN A 250 30.32 -18.63 -0.32
C ASN A 250 30.70 -18.25 1.13
N SER A 251 31.30 -17.10 1.32
CA SER A 251 31.68 -16.58 2.66
C SER A 251 30.64 -15.60 3.23
N PHE A 252 29.59 -15.27 2.45
CA PHE A 252 28.52 -14.38 2.91
C PHE A 252 27.70 -15.03 4.00
N SER A 253 27.47 -14.31 5.09
CA SER A 253 26.39 -14.64 6.00
C SER A 253 25.04 -14.21 5.43
N PRO A 254 23.93 -14.78 5.88
CA PRO A 254 22.57 -14.33 5.51
C PRO A 254 22.37 -12.81 5.63
N GLN A 255 22.89 -12.21 6.70
CA GLN A 255 22.83 -10.78 6.92
C GLN A 255 23.65 -9.98 5.88
N ASN A 256 24.86 -10.45 5.56
CA ASN A 256 25.70 -9.79 4.57
C ASN A 256 25.05 -9.81 3.19
N ALA A 257 24.48 -10.95 2.78
CA ALA A 257 23.78 -11.10 1.51
C ALA A 257 22.56 -10.15 1.43
N ALA A 258 21.70 -10.16 2.46
CA ALA A 258 20.53 -9.30 2.51
C ALA A 258 20.88 -7.81 2.53
N ASN A 259 21.89 -7.40 3.30
CA ASN A 259 22.34 -6.01 3.35
C ASN A 259 22.95 -5.54 2.03
N THR A 260 23.70 -6.40 1.36
CA THR A 260 24.32 -6.08 0.07
C THR A 260 23.24 -5.83 -0.99
N ILE A 261 22.35 -6.79 -1.20
CA ILE A 261 21.31 -6.63 -2.24
C ILE A 261 20.36 -5.47 -1.92
N TRP A 262 19.99 -5.28 -0.65
CA TRP A 262 19.19 -4.15 -0.21
C TRP A 262 19.86 -2.80 -0.54
N ALA A 263 21.16 -2.72 -0.35
CA ALA A 263 21.91 -1.51 -0.65
C ALA A 263 21.96 -1.23 -2.17
N PHE A 264 22.17 -2.26 -2.99
CA PHE A 264 22.11 -2.13 -4.45
C PHE A 264 20.73 -1.67 -4.92
N ALA A 265 19.65 -2.20 -4.32
CA ALA A 265 18.29 -1.78 -4.62
C ALA A 265 18.04 -0.32 -4.26
N LYS A 266 18.50 0.12 -3.07
CA LYS A 266 18.34 1.52 -2.64
C LYS A 266 19.16 2.50 -3.48
N LEU A 267 20.29 2.06 -4.02
CA LEU A 267 21.12 2.83 -4.97
C LEU A 267 20.62 2.73 -6.41
N GLU A 268 19.55 1.98 -6.67
CA GLU A 268 18.98 1.75 -8.00
C GLU A 268 20.03 1.24 -9.03
N HIS A 269 20.91 0.33 -8.56
CA HIS A 269 22.00 -0.21 -9.37
C HIS A 269 21.82 -1.72 -9.60
N PRO A 270 21.09 -2.15 -10.65
CA PRO A 270 20.85 -3.56 -10.93
C PRO A 270 22.11 -4.24 -11.49
N VAL A 271 22.52 -5.35 -10.88
CA VAL A 271 23.59 -6.24 -11.35
C VAL A 271 23.03 -7.67 -11.41
N PRO A 272 22.57 -8.14 -12.58
CA PRO A 272 21.84 -9.41 -12.69
C PRO A 272 22.60 -10.64 -12.14
N SER A 273 23.91 -10.74 -12.38
CA SER A 273 24.74 -11.84 -11.89
C SER A 273 24.83 -11.87 -10.35
N LEU A 274 25.01 -10.71 -9.71
CA LEU A 274 25.01 -10.60 -8.25
C LEU A 274 23.62 -10.97 -7.68
N MET A 275 22.54 -10.49 -8.29
CA MET A 275 21.19 -10.75 -7.87
C MET A 275 20.88 -12.26 -7.92
N GLN A 276 21.23 -12.93 -9.02
CA GLN A 276 21.09 -14.39 -9.16
C GLN A 276 21.96 -15.14 -8.15
N GLY A 277 23.20 -14.70 -7.94
CA GLY A 277 24.12 -15.31 -6.96
C GLY A 277 23.58 -15.23 -5.53
N ILE A 278 23.05 -14.07 -5.12
CA ILE A 278 22.45 -13.88 -3.79
C ILE A 278 21.16 -14.67 -3.64
N ALA A 279 20.29 -14.69 -4.65
CA ALA A 279 19.06 -15.49 -4.61
C ALA A 279 19.36 -17.00 -4.46
N ALA A 280 20.32 -17.53 -5.24
CA ALA A 280 20.77 -18.91 -5.14
C ALA A 280 21.47 -19.23 -3.80
N HIS A 281 22.22 -18.27 -3.23
CA HIS A 281 22.77 -18.41 -1.88
C HIS A 281 21.64 -18.53 -0.85
N ALA A 282 20.65 -17.64 -0.91
CA ALA A 282 19.53 -17.64 0.02
C ALA A 282 18.68 -18.92 -0.10
N GLU A 283 18.39 -19.39 -1.32
CA GLU A 283 17.65 -20.64 -1.55
C GLU A 283 18.29 -21.84 -0.85
N ARG A 284 19.64 -21.92 -0.85
CA ARG A 284 20.37 -23.03 -0.20
C ARG A 284 20.33 -23.00 1.33
N CYS A 285 20.22 -21.82 1.95
CA CYS A 285 20.30 -21.68 3.41
C CYS A 285 19.26 -20.72 3.99
N ILE A 286 18.05 -20.69 3.40
CA ILE A 286 16.98 -19.77 3.78
C ILE A 286 16.62 -19.86 5.28
N ASN A 287 16.72 -21.06 5.87
CA ASN A 287 16.41 -21.29 7.28
C ASN A 287 17.39 -20.65 8.25
N ASP A 288 18.58 -20.24 7.78
CA ASP A 288 19.56 -19.50 8.57
C ASP A 288 19.30 -17.97 8.53
N TYR A 289 18.40 -17.52 7.66
CA TYR A 289 18.05 -16.11 7.55
C TYR A 289 17.08 -15.70 8.64
N GLN A 290 17.32 -14.52 9.20
CA GLN A 290 16.34 -13.86 10.07
C GLN A 290 15.18 -13.27 9.24
N PRO A 291 13.96 -13.14 9.77
CA PRO A 291 12.81 -12.56 9.08
C PRO A 291 13.09 -11.23 8.38
N GLN A 292 13.84 -10.35 9.03
CA GLN A 292 14.27 -9.07 8.45
C GLN A 292 15.15 -9.25 7.22
N SER A 293 16.04 -10.23 7.23
CA SER A 293 16.95 -10.50 6.11
C SER A 293 16.19 -11.07 4.91
N VAL A 294 15.21 -11.94 5.14
CA VAL A 294 14.33 -12.46 4.08
C VAL A 294 13.50 -11.31 3.48
N ALA A 295 12.88 -10.48 4.32
CA ALA A 295 12.07 -9.35 3.86
C ALA A 295 12.89 -8.36 3.03
N ASN A 296 14.11 -8.02 3.49
CA ASN A 296 15.03 -7.13 2.76
C ASN A 296 15.45 -7.71 1.41
N LEU A 297 15.70 -9.02 1.36
CA LEU A 297 16.10 -9.72 0.15
C LEU A 297 14.98 -9.71 -0.91
N VAL A 298 13.76 -10.11 -0.52
CA VAL A 298 12.62 -10.14 -1.46
C VAL A 298 12.27 -8.73 -1.93
N TRP A 299 12.27 -7.76 -1.02
CA TRP A 299 12.05 -6.36 -1.34
C TRP A 299 13.07 -5.81 -2.33
N ALA A 300 14.35 -6.14 -2.14
CA ALA A 300 15.41 -5.67 -3.01
C ALA A 300 15.30 -6.25 -4.42
N LEU A 301 15.04 -7.57 -4.54
CA LEU A 301 14.85 -8.22 -5.84
C LEU A 301 13.64 -7.64 -6.58
N ALA A 302 12.53 -7.40 -5.88
CA ALA A 302 11.35 -6.77 -6.46
C ALA A 302 11.64 -5.33 -6.94
N THR A 303 12.33 -4.52 -6.12
CA THR A 303 12.69 -3.12 -6.45
C THR A 303 13.61 -3.04 -7.67
N LEU A 304 14.53 -4.00 -7.82
CA LEU A 304 15.44 -4.10 -8.96
C LEU A 304 14.81 -4.78 -10.19
N GLN A 305 13.51 -5.05 -10.16
CA GLN A 305 12.75 -5.70 -11.24
C GLN A 305 13.36 -7.04 -11.68
N ASN A 306 13.89 -7.79 -10.72
CA ASN A 306 14.41 -9.14 -10.96
C ASN A 306 13.31 -10.16 -10.66
N GLU A 307 13.07 -11.08 -11.59
CA GLU A 307 12.16 -12.21 -11.37
C GLU A 307 12.95 -13.36 -10.71
N PRO A 308 12.74 -13.65 -9.41
CA PRO A 308 13.38 -14.75 -8.74
C PRO A 308 12.89 -16.10 -9.27
N SER A 309 13.70 -17.16 -9.08
CA SER A 309 13.29 -18.51 -9.45
C SER A 309 12.04 -18.96 -8.64
N PRO A 310 11.17 -19.79 -9.22
CA PRO A 310 10.04 -20.37 -8.48
C PRO A 310 10.49 -21.10 -7.20
N SER A 311 11.60 -21.82 -7.24
CA SER A 311 12.16 -22.55 -6.09
C SER A 311 12.61 -21.62 -4.96
N PHE A 312 13.16 -20.43 -5.30
CA PHE A 312 13.46 -19.41 -4.30
C PHE A 312 12.17 -18.87 -3.64
N LEU A 313 11.13 -18.60 -4.44
CA LEU A 313 9.85 -18.12 -3.92
C LEU A 313 9.14 -19.15 -3.03
N GLU A 314 9.25 -20.45 -3.36
CA GLU A 314 8.78 -21.53 -2.51
C GLU A 314 9.57 -21.62 -1.19
N ALA A 315 10.89 -21.46 -1.25
CA ALA A 315 11.73 -21.42 -0.05
C ALA A 315 11.37 -20.22 0.87
N VAL A 316 11.11 -19.07 0.28
CA VAL A 316 10.63 -17.88 1.03
C VAL A 316 9.28 -18.16 1.68
N ALA A 317 8.32 -18.75 0.96
CA ALA A 317 7.01 -19.11 1.50
C ALA A 317 7.12 -20.08 2.69
N GLY A 318 7.92 -21.14 2.55
CA GLY A 318 8.17 -22.11 3.63
C GLY A 318 8.83 -21.49 4.86
N HIS A 319 9.75 -20.54 4.67
CA HIS A 319 10.35 -19.77 5.77
C HIS A 319 9.31 -18.90 6.50
N PHE A 320 8.40 -18.26 5.75
CA PHE A 320 7.30 -17.48 6.32
C PHE A 320 6.37 -18.35 7.16
N GLU A 321 5.91 -19.46 6.62
CA GLU A 321 5.02 -20.39 7.34
C GLU A 321 5.63 -20.88 8.67
N SER A 322 6.94 -21.13 8.66
CA SER A 322 7.66 -21.63 9.84
C SER A 322 7.95 -20.55 10.90
N ASN A 323 8.11 -19.29 10.50
CA ASN A 323 8.61 -18.21 11.36
C ASN A 323 7.68 -16.99 11.43
N LEU A 324 6.42 -17.09 11.03
CA LEU A 324 5.50 -15.96 10.84
C LEU A 324 5.41 -15.03 12.06
N LYS A 325 5.43 -15.59 13.25
CA LYS A 325 5.33 -14.85 14.53
C LYS A 325 6.51 -13.92 14.78
N ASP A 326 7.68 -14.26 14.23
CA ASP A 326 8.92 -13.51 14.39
C ASP A 326 9.07 -12.38 13.37
N TYR A 327 8.21 -12.35 12.34
CA TYR A 327 8.16 -11.24 11.39
C TYR A 327 7.55 -9.99 12.03
N SER A 328 8.29 -8.88 12.00
CA SER A 328 7.74 -7.58 12.40
C SER A 328 6.67 -7.09 11.41
N PRO A 329 5.80 -6.14 11.79
CA PRO A 329 4.86 -5.50 10.87
C PRO A 329 5.51 -4.97 9.59
N GLN A 330 6.68 -4.36 9.70
CA GLN A 330 7.46 -3.89 8.56
C GLN A 330 7.92 -5.04 7.65
N ASN A 331 8.39 -6.14 8.23
CA ASN A 331 8.84 -7.29 7.44
C ASN A 331 7.68 -7.91 6.67
N LEU A 332 6.50 -8.07 7.31
CA LEU A 332 5.29 -8.56 6.66
C LEU A 332 4.89 -7.64 5.49
N ALA A 333 4.78 -6.34 5.75
CA ALA A 333 4.37 -5.37 4.74
C ALA A 333 5.34 -5.33 3.54
N ASN A 334 6.65 -5.29 3.80
CA ASN A 334 7.66 -5.26 2.75
C ASN A 334 7.65 -6.52 1.88
N THR A 335 7.46 -7.70 2.50
CA THR A 335 7.45 -8.95 1.74
C THR A 335 6.20 -9.07 0.88
N ILE A 336 5.00 -8.79 1.43
CA ILE A 336 3.76 -8.86 0.65
C ILE A 336 3.76 -7.82 -0.47
N TRP A 337 4.27 -6.60 -0.20
CA TRP A 337 4.47 -5.58 -1.24
C TRP A 337 5.41 -6.07 -2.35
N ALA A 338 6.51 -6.71 -1.99
CA ALA A 338 7.48 -7.24 -2.94
C ALA A 338 6.87 -8.35 -3.82
N LEU A 339 6.14 -9.29 -3.21
CA LEU A 339 5.43 -10.34 -3.95
C LEU A 339 4.42 -9.77 -4.93
N ALA A 340 3.72 -8.69 -4.55
CA ALA A 340 2.79 -7.99 -5.45
C ALA A 340 3.52 -7.29 -6.61
N THR A 341 4.68 -6.69 -6.33
CA THR A 341 5.50 -6.01 -7.35
C THR A 341 6.02 -6.98 -8.42
N ILE A 342 6.43 -8.19 -8.02
CA ILE A 342 6.84 -9.26 -8.97
C ILE A 342 5.66 -10.09 -9.48
N LYS A 343 4.42 -9.73 -9.16
CA LYS A 343 3.17 -10.40 -9.57
C LYS A 343 3.11 -11.90 -9.18
N HIS A 344 3.72 -12.27 -8.05
CA HIS A 344 3.70 -13.65 -7.56
C HIS A 344 2.62 -13.84 -6.50
N ALA A 345 1.49 -14.43 -6.89
CA ALA A 345 0.37 -14.74 -6.02
C ALA A 345 0.50 -16.16 -5.43
N ASN A 346 1.03 -16.29 -4.22
CA ASN A 346 0.93 -17.51 -3.44
C ASN A 346 -0.24 -17.39 -2.45
N LYS A 347 -1.39 -17.98 -2.82
CA LYS A 347 -2.63 -17.85 -2.05
C LYS A 347 -2.49 -18.36 -0.61
N GLY A 348 -1.81 -19.52 -0.40
CA GLY A 348 -1.62 -20.09 0.93
C GLY A 348 -0.87 -19.13 1.86
N LEU A 349 0.24 -18.58 1.39
CA LEU A 349 1.02 -17.59 2.11
C LEU A 349 0.20 -16.32 2.41
N LEU A 350 -0.50 -15.80 1.41
CA LEU A 350 -1.31 -14.58 1.55
C LEU A 350 -2.43 -14.77 2.57
N ASP A 351 -3.13 -15.91 2.56
CA ASP A 351 -4.18 -16.22 3.52
C ASP A 351 -3.63 -16.30 4.97
N VAL A 352 -2.49 -16.96 5.17
CA VAL A 352 -1.85 -17.08 6.49
C VAL A 352 -1.40 -15.72 7.01
N VAL A 353 -0.81 -14.88 6.16
CA VAL A 353 -0.40 -13.51 6.54
C VAL A 353 -1.62 -12.65 6.87
N ALA A 354 -2.70 -12.72 6.09
CA ALA A 354 -3.92 -11.97 6.37
C ALA A 354 -4.52 -12.29 7.74
N HIS A 355 -4.55 -13.58 8.09
CA HIS A 355 -5.01 -14.03 9.40
C HIS A 355 -4.12 -13.52 10.54
N GLU A 356 -2.81 -13.58 10.40
CA GLU A 356 -1.86 -13.08 11.40
C GLU A 356 -1.96 -11.56 11.58
N VAL A 357 -2.09 -10.81 10.49
CA VAL A 357 -2.29 -9.36 10.54
C VAL A 357 -3.59 -9.01 11.26
N ALA A 358 -4.71 -9.66 10.89
CA ALA A 358 -5.99 -9.47 11.58
C ALA A 358 -5.91 -9.81 13.07
N HIS A 359 -5.22 -10.89 13.43
CA HIS A 359 -4.98 -11.28 14.81
C HIS A 359 -4.22 -10.20 15.59
N ARG A 360 -3.10 -9.70 15.05
CA ARG A 360 -2.29 -8.65 15.69
C ARG A 360 -3.04 -7.32 15.81
N LEU A 361 -3.77 -6.90 14.78
CA LEU A 361 -4.60 -5.70 14.83
C LEU A 361 -5.66 -5.81 15.92
N LYS A 362 -6.30 -6.97 16.06
CA LYS A 362 -7.27 -7.21 17.13
C LYS A 362 -6.65 -7.11 18.53
N LEU A 363 -5.43 -7.59 18.72
CA LEU A 363 -4.72 -7.51 20.01
C LEU A 363 -4.29 -6.07 20.37
N THR A 364 -4.19 -5.19 19.39
CA THR A 364 -3.79 -3.79 19.59
C THR A 364 -4.97 -2.83 19.62
N GLN A 365 -6.19 -3.30 19.42
CA GLN A 365 -7.40 -2.48 19.53
C GLN A 365 -7.49 -1.77 20.88
N GLY A 366 -7.74 -0.45 20.85
CA GLY A 366 -7.84 0.37 22.06
C GLY A 366 -6.51 0.88 22.62
N ARG A 367 -5.37 0.46 22.05
CA ARG A 367 -4.05 1.03 22.41
C ARG A 367 -3.80 2.32 21.62
N PRO A 368 -3.00 3.27 22.15
CA PRO A 368 -2.52 4.40 21.38
C PRO A 368 -1.81 3.92 20.11
N LEU A 369 -2.19 4.48 18.96
CA LEU A 369 -1.55 4.16 17.69
C LEU A 369 -0.16 4.83 17.61
N PRO A 370 0.80 4.24 16.88
CA PRO A 370 2.12 4.83 16.71
C PRO A 370 1.99 6.17 15.97
N THR A 371 2.56 7.21 16.56
CA THR A 371 2.62 8.55 15.96
C THR A 371 3.72 8.67 14.90
N ASP A 372 4.67 7.77 14.95
CA ASP A 372 5.83 7.68 14.04
C ASP A 372 6.07 6.23 13.56
N ASN A 373 6.99 6.07 12.63
CA ASN A 373 7.37 4.76 12.10
C ASN A 373 8.36 4.00 13.01
N SER A 374 8.60 4.45 14.23
CA SER A 374 9.62 3.90 15.15
C SER A 374 9.13 2.69 15.95
N SER A 375 7.82 2.47 16.05
CA SER A 375 7.26 1.34 16.80
C SER A 375 7.45 0.03 16.04
N SER A 376 8.40 -0.80 16.49
CA SER A 376 8.69 -2.10 15.86
C SER A 376 7.60 -3.16 16.04
N SER A 377 6.64 -2.96 16.94
CA SER A 377 5.63 -3.96 17.31
C SER A 377 4.23 -3.70 16.77
N MET A 378 3.92 -2.49 16.28
CA MET A 378 2.59 -2.11 15.78
C MET A 378 2.63 -1.82 14.28
N PHE A 379 1.47 -2.01 13.63
CA PHE A 379 1.32 -1.60 12.23
C PHE A 379 1.22 -0.08 12.12
N THR A 380 2.02 0.49 11.25
CA THR A 380 1.93 1.92 10.89
C THR A 380 0.98 2.09 9.71
N ARG A 381 0.57 3.35 9.42
CA ARG A 381 -0.24 3.68 8.25
C ARG A 381 0.39 3.19 6.94
N GLN A 382 1.71 3.32 6.79
CA GLN A 382 2.46 2.87 5.61
C GLN A 382 2.40 1.34 5.46
N HIS A 383 2.54 0.60 6.56
CA HIS A 383 2.46 -0.87 6.53
C HIS A 383 1.09 -1.33 6.04
N LEU A 384 0.00 -0.76 6.61
CA LEU A 384 -1.35 -1.14 6.24
C LEU A 384 -1.70 -0.74 4.80
N ALA A 385 -1.36 0.49 4.39
CA ALA A 385 -1.60 0.95 3.02
C ALA A 385 -0.87 0.08 1.98
N ASN A 386 0.41 -0.26 2.23
CA ASN A 386 1.20 -1.11 1.35
C ASN A 386 0.65 -2.55 1.27
N MET A 387 0.20 -3.09 2.40
CA MET A 387 -0.40 -4.44 2.41
C MET A 387 -1.73 -4.48 1.66
N LEU A 388 -2.63 -3.52 1.90
CA LEU A 388 -3.90 -3.44 1.17
C LEU A 388 -3.68 -3.28 -0.33
N TRP A 389 -2.75 -2.39 -0.72
CA TRP A 389 -2.34 -2.23 -2.12
C TRP A 389 -1.84 -3.55 -2.73
N ALA A 390 -1.03 -4.28 -1.98
CA ALA A 390 -0.46 -5.54 -2.44
C ALA A 390 -1.53 -6.63 -2.64
N TYR A 391 -2.46 -6.80 -1.70
CA TYR A 391 -3.58 -7.73 -1.85
C TYR A 391 -4.46 -7.36 -3.05
N ALA A 392 -4.73 -6.07 -3.23
CA ALA A 392 -5.50 -5.57 -4.37
C ALA A 392 -4.79 -5.81 -5.71
N THR A 393 -3.46 -5.61 -5.77
CA THR A 393 -2.62 -5.85 -6.95
C THR A 393 -2.55 -7.33 -7.33
N LEU A 394 -2.52 -8.22 -6.33
CA LEU A 394 -2.53 -9.67 -6.51
C LEU A 394 -3.95 -10.24 -6.71
N GLU A 395 -4.98 -9.40 -6.78
CA GLU A 395 -6.39 -9.80 -6.90
C GLU A 395 -6.79 -10.88 -5.85
N THR A 396 -6.19 -10.82 -4.67
CA THR A 396 -6.42 -11.78 -3.58
C THR A 396 -7.11 -11.07 -2.42
N HIS A 397 -8.30 -11.55 -2.02
CA HIS A 397 -9.07 -10.93 -0.94
C HIS A 397 -8.55 -11.38 0.43
N PRO A 398 -8.09 -10.45 1.31
CA PRO A 398 -7.45 -10.80 2.59
C PRO A 398 -8.44 -11.21 3.70
N GLY A 399 -9.73 -11.25 3.40
CA GLY A 399 -10.79 -11.49 4.37
C GLY A 399 -11.34 -10.21 5.00
N LEU A 400 -12.64 -10.23 5.33
CA LEU A 400 -13.36 -9.06 5.88
C LEU A 400 -12.77 -8.59 7.21
N SER A 401 -12.31 -9.53 8.04
CA SER A 401 -11.72 -9.20 9.36
C SER A 401 -10.47 -8.33 9.23
N MET A 402 -9.55 -8.67 8.30
CA MET A 402 -8.35 -7.86 8.07
C MET A 402 -8.72 -6.48 7.51
N LEU A 403 -9.65 -6.43 6.54
CA LEU A 403 -10.06 -5.17 5.92
C LEU A 403 -10.67 -4.22 6.94
N SER A 404 -11.69 -4.67 7.70
CA SER A 404 -12.37 -3.81 8.68
C SER A 404 -11.46 -3.34 9.82
N LEU A 405 -10.53 -4.18 10.28
CA LEU A 405 -9.58 -3.78 11.31
C LEU A 405 -8.55 -2.77 10.77
N ALA A 406 -8.06 -2.99 9.53
CA ALA A 406 -7.11 -2.09 8.89
C ALA A 406 -7.74 -0.73 8.59
N THR A 407 -8.98 -0.67 8.07
CA THR A 407 -9.68 0.60 7.81
C THR A 407 -9.97 1.35 9.10
N SER A 408 -10.39 0.65 10.19
CA SER A 408 -10.60 1.27 11.50
C SER A 408 -9.34 1.94 12.05
N ASP A 409 -8.17 1.29 11.94
CA ASP A 409 -6.92 1.89 12.43
C ASP A 409 -6.41 2.99 11.47
N LEU A 410 -6.54 2.81 10.15
CA LEU A 410 -6.20 3.85 9.18
C LEU A 410 -7.09 5.09 9.29
N ALA A 411 -8.37 4.94 9.65
CA ALA A 411 -9.26 6.06 9.91
C ALA A 411 -8.74 6.98 11.03
N LYS A 412 -8.26 6.38 12.12
CA LYS A 412 -7.66 7.12 13.25
C LYS A 412 -6.34 7.79 12.86
N MET A 413 -5.58 7.19 11.94
CA MET A 413 -4.29 7.70 11.46
C MET A 413 -4.40 8.63 10.25
N ALA A 414 -5.57 8.78 9.64
CA ALA A 414 -5.78 9.51 8.39
C ALA A 414 -5.21 10.94 8.40
N PRO A 415 -5.32 11.75 9.48
CA PRO A 415 -4.72 13.09 9.52
C PRO A 415 -3.19 13.11 9.35
N THR A 416 -2.53 11.99 9.65
CA THR A 416 -1.06 11.85 9.53
C THR A 416 -0.63 11.08 8.29
N CYS A 417 -1.55 10.44 7.58
CA CYS A 417 -1.27 9.76 6.32
C CYS A 417 -0.81 10.75 5.26
N ASN A 418 0.17 10.37 4.44
CA ASN A 418 0.48 11.17 3.26
C ASN A 418 -0.54 10.90 2.13
N PRO A 419 -0.61 11.76 1.09
CA PRO A 419 -1.57 11.60 -0.01
C PRO A 419 -1.48 10.23 -0.72
N GLN A 420 -0.29 9.66 -0.84
CA GLN A 420 -0.07 8.35 -1.45
C GLN A 420 -0.67 7.21 -0.59
N GLU A 421 -0.50 7.27 0.73
CA GLU A 421 -1.08 6.28 1.65
C GLU A 421 -2.61 6.31 1.59
N LEU A 422 -3.22 7.51 1.56
CA LEU A 422 -4.67 7.67 1.44
C LEU A 422 -5.18 7.14 0.09
N SER A 423 -4.60 7.60 -1.01
CA SER A 423 -5.04 7.21 -2.36
C SER A 423 -4.83 5.73 -2.65
N ASN A 424 -3.71 5.14 -2.22
CA ASN A 424 -3.45 3.71 -2.37
C ASN A 424 -4.43 2.86 -1.56
N THR A 425 -4.80 3.32 -0.37
CA THR A 425 -5.76 2.60 0.48
C THR A 425 -7.15 2.58 -0.17
N VAL A 426 -7.70 3.72 -0.57
CA VAL A 426 -9.03 3.74 -1.20
C VAL A 426 -9.04 3.01 -2.53
N TRP A 427 -7.96 3.09 -3.31
CA TRP A 427 -7.80 2.33 -4.55
C TRP A 427 -7.81 0.81 -4.28
N ALA A 428 -7.11 0.38 -3.23
CA ALA A 428 -7.09 -1.03 -2.84
C ALA A 428 -8.47 -1.52 -2.39
N LEU A 429 -9.18 -0.75 -1.56
CA LEU A 429 -10.53 -1.08 -1.14
C LEU A 429 -11.49 -1.19 -2.32
N ALA A 430 -11.37 -0.28 -3.30
CA ALA A 430 -12.17 -0.31 -4.51
C ALA A 430 -11.90 -1.56 -5.36
N LYS A 431 -10.64 -1.96 -5.51
CA LYS A 431 -10.25 -3.19 -6.20
C LYS A 431 -10.71 -4.45 -5.48
N LEU A 432 -10.69 -4.46 -4.16
CA LEU A 432 -11.13 -5.58 -3.32
C LEU A 432 -12.66 -5.61 -3.11
N GLY A 433 -13.39 -4.60 -3.59
CA GLY A 433 -14.84 -4.51 -3.43
C GLY A 433 -15.29 -4.29 -1.96
N HIS A 434 -14.45 -3.69 -1.14
CA HIS A 434 -14.75 -3.43 0.27
C HIS A 434 -15.24 -2.00 0.47
N TYR A 435 -16.53 -1.84 0.78
CA TYR A 435 -17.16 -0.55 1.07
C TYR A 435 -17.18 -0.26 2.57
N ASP A 436 -16.58 0.84 2.97
CA ASP A 436 -16.56 1.36 4.34
C ASP A 436 -16.88 2.86 4.30
N ALA A 437 -18.15 3.20 4.57
CA ALA A 437 -18.66 4.56 4.43
C ALA A 437 -17.96 5.56 5.36
N GLU A 438 -17.71 5.17 6.61
CA GLU A 438 -17.06 6.04 7.60
C GLU A 438 -15.62 6.35 7.20
N PHE A 439 -14.88 5.33 6.78
CA PHE A 439 -13.51 5.51 6.29
C PHE A 439 -13.44 6.39 5.05
N LEU A 440 -14.35 6.20 4.08
CA LEU A 440 -14.40 7.00 2.86
C LEU A 440 -14.70 8.48 3.15
N GLU A 441 -15.62 8.78 4.08
CA GLU A 441 -15.90 10.17 4.49
C GLU A 441 -14.68 10.83 5.16
N ILE A 442 -13.95 10.10 6.02
CA ILE A 442 -12.71 10.59 6.64
C ILE A 442 -11.66 10.88 5.57
N VAL A 443 -11.44 9.95 4.64
CA VAL A 443 -10.47 10.14 3.55
C VAL A 443 -10.87 11.31 2.65
N ALA A 444 -12.17 11.46 2.34
CA ALA A 444 -12.65 12.60 1.55
C ALA A 444 -12.31 13.92 2.23
N GLY A 445 -12.60 14.06 3.52
CA GLY A 445 -12.28 15.28 4.28
C GLY A 445 -10.78 15.59 4.33
N GLU A 446 -9.92 14.58 4.53
CA GLU A 446 -8.47 14.76 4.51
C GLU A 446 -7.93 15.10 3.11
N ALA A 447 -8.48 14.46 2.07
CA ALA A 447 -8.11 14.76 0.68
C ALA A 447 -8.51 16.20 0.30
N GLU A 448 -9.73 16.64 0.62
CA GLU A 448 -10.19 18.02 0.38
C GLU A 448 -9.27 19.05 1.07
N ARG A 449 -8.94 18.81 2.34
CA ARG A 449 -8.10 19.70 3.14
C ARG A 449 -6.68 19.87 2.56
N ARG A 450 -6.16 18.83 1.89
CA ARG A 450 -4.76 18.74 1.45
C ARG A 450 -4.64 18.47 -0.05
N ILE A 451 -5.65 18.80 -0.83
CA ILE A 451 -5.74 18.44 -2.25
C ILE A 451 -4.54 18.90 -3.08
N THR A 452 -3.91 20.03 -2.71
CA THR A 452 -2.72 20.58 -3.38
C THR A 452 -1.45 19.76 -3.16
N GLU A 453 -1.44 18.87 -2.17
CA GLU A 453 -0.32 17.95 -1.92
C GLU A 453 -0.44 16.65 -2.73
N PHE A 454 -1.63 16.40 -3.33
CA PHE A 454 -1.88 15.19 -4.11
C PHE A 454 -1.17 15.25 -5.45
N SER A 455 -0.39 14.20 -5.76
CA SER A 455 0.16 14.02 -7.10
C SER A 455 -0.95 13.71 -8.11
N GLN A 456 -0.64 13.83 -9.39
CA GLN A 456 -1.56 13.50 -10.49
C GLN A 456 -2.15 12.09 -10.34
N GLN A 457 -1.32 11.12 -10.00
CA GLN A 457 -1.75 9.74 -9.76
C GLN A 457 -2.67 9.64 -8.52
N ASN A 458 -2.36 10.37 -7.44
CA ASN A 458 -3.21 10.33 -6.24
C ASN A 458 -4.60 10.89 -6.53
N LEU A 459 -4.71 12.00 -7.28
CA LEU A 459 -6.00 12.58 -7.70
C LEU A 459 -6.83 11.57 -8.50
N ALA A 460 -6.22 10.99 -9.55
CA ALA A 460 -6.91 10.05 -10.43
C ALA A 460 -7.31 8.75 -9.72
N ASN A 461 -6.44 8.20 -8.87
CA ASN A 461 -6.73 6.99 -8.11
C ASN A 461 -7.84 7.21 -7.09
N THR A 462 -7.83 8.36 -6.40
CA THR A 462 -8.88 8.70 -5.43
C THR A 462 -10.23 8.88 -6.14
N ALA A 463 -10.28 9.65 -7.23
CA ALA A 463 -11.50 9.80 -8.03
C ALA A 463 -12.05 8.43 -8.46
N TRP A 464 -11.22 7.62 -9.11
CA TRP A 464 -11.59 6.30 -9.60
C TRP A 464 -12.12 5.37 -8.49
N ALA A 465 -11.45 5.38 -7.33
CA ALA A 465 -11.84 4.55 -6.19
C ALA A 465 -13.23 4.91 -5.65
N PHE A 466 -13.51 6.19 -5.48
CA PHE A 466 -14.81 6.68 -5.02
C PHE A 466 -15.92 6.30 -5.99
N SER A 467 -15.68 6.42 -7.30
CA SER A 467 -16.64 5.98 -8.32
C SER A 467 -16.86 4.47 -8.28
N LYS A 468 -15.78 3.68 -8.19
CA LYS A 468 -15.87 2.20 -8.12
C LYS A 468 -16.63 1.70 -6.89
N LEU A 469 -16.51 2.40 -5.77
CA LEU A 469 -17.25 2.12 -4.54
C LEU A 469 -18.62 2.79 -4.50
N SER A 470 -19.01 3.49 -5.56
CA SER A 470 -20.26 4.25 -5.66
C SER A 470 -20.49 5.24 -4.51
N HIS A 471 -19.40 5.78 -3.94
CA HIS A 471 -19.44 6.75 -2.84
C HIS A 471 -19.35 8.18 -3.37
N PHE A 472 -20.50 8.86 -3.44
CA PHE A 472 -20.62 10.19 -4.04
C PHE A 472 -20.34 11.31 -3.03
N LYS A 473 -19.34 12.15 -3.32
CA LYS A 473 -18.96 13.30 -2.50
C LYS A 473 -18.65 14.51 -3.39
N VAL A 474 -19.64 15.39 -3.57
CA VAL A 474 -19.56 16.56 -4.45
C VAL A 474 -18.33 17.42 -4.16
N SER A 475 -18.10 17.78 -2.90
CA SER A 475 -17.00 18.64 -2.50
C SER A 475 -15.62 18.07 -2.84
N LEU A 476 -15.47 16.74 -2.72
CA LEU A 476 -14.24 16.05 -3.12
C LEU A 476 -14.05 16.08 -4.64
N LEU A 477 -15.11 15.79 -5.41
CA LEU A 477 -15.03 15.79 -6.88
C LEU A 477 -14.72 17.18 -7.42
N ASP A 478 -15.34 18.23 -6.86
CA ASP A 478 -15.03 19.63 -7.20
C ASP A 478 -13.57 19.97 -6.89
N SER A 479 -13.09 19.55 -5.73
CA SER A 479 -11.69 19.78 -5.31
C SER A 479 -10.71 19.07 -6.24
N ILE A 480 -10.99 17.81 -6.61
CA ILE A 480 -10.18 17.03 -7.56
C ILE A 480 -10.20 17.68 -8.93
N ALA A 481 -11.39 18.06 -9.46
CA ALA A 481 -11.50 18.68 -10.77
C ALA A 481 -10.74 20.02 -10.80
N LYS A 482 -10.90 20.87 -9.78
CA LYS A 482 -10.19 22.13 -9.64
C LYS A 482 -8.67 21.94 -9.57
N GLN A 483 -8.19 21.00 -8.76
CA GLN A 483 -6.75 20.73 -8.64
C GLN A 483 -6.19 20.14 -9.94
N ALA A 484 -6.93 19.24 -10.60
CA ALA A 484 -6.53 18.65 -11.87
C ALA A 484 -6.32 19.71 -12.97
N ILE A 485 -7.13 20.78 -13.00
CA ILE A 485 -6.94 21.91 -13.93
C ILE A 485 -5.61 22.59 -13.70
N THR A 486 -5.19 22.80 -12.44
CA THR A 486 -3.93 23.50 -12.14
C THR A 486 -2.70 22.73 -12.62
N VAL A 487 -2.82 21.44 -12.83
CA VAL A 487 -1.74 20.53 -13.27
C VAL A 487 -2.08 19.80 -14.57
N ILE A 488 -2.98 20.33 -15.38
CA ILE A 488 -3.58 19.64 -16.53
C ILE A 488 -2.54 19.20 -17.56
N GLU A 489 -1.49 20.00 -17.76
CA GLU A 489 -0.39 19.70 -18.70
C GLU A 489 0.42 18.49 -18.26
N ASP A 490 0.56 18.26 -16.95
CA ASP A 490 1.33 17.17 -16.34
C ASP A 490 0.50 15.89 -16.16
N LEU A 491 -0.82 15.95 -16.32
CA LEU A 491 -1.69 14.76 -16.23
C LEU A 491 -1.44 13.85 -17.43
N SER A 492 -1.25 12.55 -17.19
CA SER A 492 -1.30 11.56 -18.28
C SER A 492 -2.73 11.40 -18.82
N LEU A 493 -2.87 10.87 -20.03
CA LEU A 493 -4.18 10.51 -20.59
C LEU A 493 -4.98 9.59 -19.67
N GLN A 494 -4.31 8.65 -18.98
CA GLN A 494 -4.95 7.76 -18.03
C GLN A 494 -5.54 8.52 -16.84
N HIS A 495 -4.83 9.54 -16.31
CA HIS A 495 -5.32 10.35 -15.20
C HIS A 495 -6.56 11.14 -15.61
N ILE A 496 -6.54 11.80 -16.78
CA ILE A 496 -7.68 12.55 -17.32
C ILE A 496 -8.87 11.60 -17.53
N THR A 497 -8.62 10.44 -18.13
CA THR A 497 -9.66 9.43 -18.39
C THR A 497 -10.33 8.98 -17.10
N ASN A 498 -9.57 8.67 -16.05
CA ASN A 498 -10.11 8.23 -14.76
C ASN A 498 -10.96 9.32 -14.10
N ILE A 499 -10.50 10.58 -14.14
CA ILE A 499 -11.23 11.71 -13.57
C ILE A 499 -12.54 11.94 -14.33
N MET A 500 -12.49 12.00 -15.65
CA MET A 500 -13.68 12.21 -16.49
C MET A 500 -14.69 11.07 -16.36
N TRP A 501 -14.20 9.81 -16.33
CA TRP A 501 -15.04 8.65 -16.10
C TRP A 501 -15.74 8.71 -14.73
N THR A 502 -15.05 9.16 -13.70
CA THR A 502 -15.62 9.35 -12.36
C THR A 502 -16.74 10.40 -12.37
N LEU A 503 -16.47 11.56 -12.99
CA LEU A 503 -17.45 12.65 -13.09
C LEU A 503 -18.70 12.19 -13.85
N ALA A 504 -18.52 11.46 -14.96
CA ALA A 504 -19.63 10.90 -15.74
C ALA A 504 -20.41 9.84 -14.95
N SER A 505 -19.74 8.94 -14.22
CA SER A 505 -20.39 7.89 -13.43
C SER A 505 -21.33 8.45 -12.36
N PHE A 506 -21.01 9.60 -11.79
CA PHE A 506 -21.86 10.31 -10.84
C PHE A 506 -22.76 11.38 -11.50
N HIS A 507 -22.67 11.54 -12.80
CA HIS A 507 -23.31 12.64 -13.54
C HIS A 507 -23.04 14.01 -12.90
N HIS A 508 -21.80 14.21 -12.42
CA HIS A 508 -21.33 15.47 -11.85
C HIS A 508 -20.56 16.26 -12.90
N ILE A 509 -21.11 17.41 -13.33
CA ILE A 509 -20.65 18.13 -14.52
C ILE A 509 -20.18 19.54 -14.12
N PRO A 510 -18.98 19.71 -13.52
CA PRO A 510 -18.44 21.03 -13.27
C PRO A 510 -18.12 21.74 -14.61
N PRO A 511 -18.25 23.08 -14.69
CA PRO A 511 -17.97 23.84 -15.91
C PRO A 511 -16.59 23.55 -16.53
N SER A 512 -15.62 23.26 -15.70
CA SER A 512 -14.26 22.88 -16.13
C SER A 512 -14.17 21.68 -17.08
N VAL A 513 -15.17 20.81 -17.12
CA VAL A 513 -15.17 19.66 -18.04
C VAL A 513 -15.23 20.13 -19.47
N SER A 514 -16.19 21.01 -19.80
CA SER A 514 -16.34 21.56 -21.14
C SER A 514 -15.32 22.65 -21.47
N GLU A 515 -14.91 23.44 -20.48
CA GLU A 515 -14.03 24.59 -20.68
C GLU A 515 -12.54 24.23 -20.73
N VAL A 516 -12.13 23.16 -20.06
CA VAL A 516 -10.69 22.80 -19.92
C VAL A 516 -10.41 21.37 -20.36
N PHE A 517 -11.11 20.37 -19.79
CA PHE A 517 -10.77 18.96 -20.06
C PHE A 517 -11.04 18.57 -21.53
N VAL A 518 -12.18 18.95 -22.10
CA VAL A 518 -12.49 18.61 -23.49
C VAL A 518 -11.54 19.31 -24.49
N PRO A 519 -11.25 20.61 -24.38
CA PRO A 519 -10.24 21.27 -25.23
C PRO A 519 -8.84 20.64 -25.10
N GLU A 520 -8.42 20.27 -23.90
CA GLU A 520 -7.12 19.62 -23.67
C GLU A 520 -7.05 18.24 -24.33
N LEU A 521 -8.10 17.45 -24.25
CA LEU A 521 -8.17 16.16 -24.94
C LEU A 521 -8.07 16.34 -26.45
N ILE A 522 -8.78 17.32 -27.00
CA ILE A 522 -8.72 17.67 -28.42
C ILE A 522 -7.27 18.02 -28.82
N ARG A 523 -6.57 18.81 -28.03
CA ARG A 523 -5.16 19.16 -28.26
C ARG A 523 -4.27 17.90 -28.29
N ARG A 524 -4.48 16.99 -27.34
CA ARG A 524 -3.66 15.78 -27.18
C ARG A 524 -3.87 14.75 -28.29
N THR A 525 -5.02 14.73 -28.97
CA THR A 525 -5.22 13.83 -30.13
C THR A 525 -4.17 14.03 -31.22
N GLY A 526 -3.60 15.22 -31.35
CA GLY A 526 -2.53 15.51 -32.29
C GLY A 526 -1.11 15.12 -31.82
N GLN A 527 -0.93 14.74 -30.57
CA GLN A 527 0.38 14.60 -29.92
C GLN A 527 0.63 13.24 -29.30
N GLU A 528 -0.41 12.54 -28.83
CA GLU A 528 -0.30 11.33 -28.04
C GLU A 528 -1.03 10.15 -28.71
N GLN A 529 -0.59 8.94 -28.36
CA GLN A 529 -1.28 7.71 -28.72
C GLN A 529 -2.29 7.34 -27.63
N PHE A 530 -3.47 6.92 -28.06
CA PHE A 530 -4.55 6.47 -27.20
C PHE A 530 -4.72 4.96 -27.32
N ASN A 531 -4.99 4.29 -26.21
CA ASN A 531 -5.44 2.90 -26.25
C ASN A 531 -6.98 2.82 -26.34
N ALA A 532 -7.51 1.64 -26.70
CA ALA A 532 -8.94 1.42 -26.89
C ALA A 532 -9.77 1.80 -25.64
N GLN A 533 -9.31 1.41 -24.46
CA GLN A 533 -10.01 1.69 -23.20
C GLN A 533 -10.10 3.19 -22.89
N GLN A 534 -9.03 3.94 -23.13
CA GLN A 534 -9.02 5.39 -22.94
C GLN A 534 -10.02 6.07 -23.86
N LEU A 535 -10.01 5.70 -25.15
CA LEU A 535 -10.94 6.27 -26.13
C LEU A 535 -12.40 5.97 -25.77
N CYS A 536 -12.71 4.71 -25.42
CA CYS A 536 -14.06 4.31 -25.04
C CYS A 536 -14.54 5.07 -23.79
N ASN A 537 -13.72 5.10 -22.75
CA ASN A 537 -14.08 5.80 -21.51
C ASN A 537 -14.24 7.30 -21.72
N LEU A 538 -13.42 7.94 -22.56
CA LEU A 538 -13.52 9.37 -22.85
C LEU A 538 -14.75 9.71 -23.67
N LEU A 539 -15.05 8.95 -24.74
CA LEU A 539 -16.26 9.13 -25.56
C LEU A 539 -17.51 8.90 -24.72
N TRP A 540 -17.54 7.81 -23.96
CA TRP A 540 -18.65 7.49 -23.06
C TRP A 540 -18.85 8.59 -22.00
N SER A 541 -17.76 9.04 -21.37
CA SER A 541 -17.84 10.10 -20.34
C SER A 541 -18.41 11.40 -20.91
N GLN A 542 -17.94 11.84 -22.09
CA GLN A 542 -18.43 13.05 -22.72
C GLN A 542 -19.89 12.93 -23.14
N ALA A 543 -20.30 11.76 -23.63
CA ALA A 543 -21.67 11.48 -24.03
C ALA A 543 -22.65 11.47 -22.83
N ILE A 544 -22.25 10.82 -21.72
CA ILE A 544 -23.03 10.80 -20.47
C ILE A 544 -23.22 12.22 -19.92
N MET A 545 -22.15 13.00 -19.91
CA MET A 545 -22.15 14.37 -19.37
C MET A 545 -22.72 15.41 -20.36
N GLN A 546 -23.06 15.04 -21.61
CA GLN A 546 -23.58 15.93 -22.66
C GLN A 546 -22.60 17.07 -23.00
N VAL A 547 -21.32 16.81 -22.93
CA VAL A 547 -20.25 17.79 -23.24
C VAL A 547 -19.46 17.43 -24.50
N CYS A 548 -19.89 16.42 -25.25
CA CYS A 548 -19.23 16.00 -26.47
C CYS A 548 -19.50 17.03 -27.59
N THR A 549 -18.45 17.64 -28.10
CA THR A 549 -18.54 18.52 -29.27
C THR A 549 -18.32 17.75 -30.59
N GLN A 550 -18.76 18.28 -31.74
CA GLN A 550 -18.46 17.68 -33.04
C GLN A 550 -16.96 17.48 -33.23
N GLU A 551 -16.15 18.50 -32.92
CA GLU A 551 -14.69 18.42 -33.04
C GLU A 551 -14.08 17.32 -32.16
N SER A 552 -14.56 17.19 -30.89
CA SER A 552 -14.08 16.15 -29.97
C SER A 552 -14.43 14.76 -30.47
N TRP A 553 -15.68 14.59 -30.95
CA TRP A 553 -16.14 13.32 -31.52
C TRP A 553 -15.28 12.91 -32.71
N ASP A 554 -15.12 13.80 -33.69
CA ASP A 554 -14.40 13.51 -34.93
C ASP A 554 -12.91 13.16 -34.66
N LYS A 555 -12.26 13.92 -33.78
CA LYS A 555 -10.86 13.68 -33.45
C LYS A 555 -10.63 12.40 -32.66
N LEU A 556 -11.47 12.10 -31.66
CA LEU A 556 -11.34 10.86 -30.88
C LEU A 556 -11.71 9.64 -31.77
N MET A 557 -12.70 9.74 -32.63
CA MET A 557 -13.05 8.67 -33.58
C MET A 557 -11.96 8.44 -34.65
N ALA A 558 -11.26 9.49 -35.09
CA ALA A 558 -10.08 9.33 -35.95
C ALA A 558 -8.98 8.50 -35.27
N LYS A 559 -8.81 8.62 -33.94
CA LYS A 559 -7.87 7.79 -33.16
C LYS A 559 -8.29 6.31 -33.10
N PHE A 560 -9.57 6.01 -33.15
CA PHE A 560 -10.01 4.61 -33.26
C PHE A 560 -9.55 3.94 -34.55
N ALA A 561 -9.45 4.68 -35.64
CA ALA A 561 -8.95 4.15 -36.93
C ALA A 561 -7.46 3.75 -36.87
N GLU A 562 -6.71 4.25 -35.89
CA GLU A 562 -5.30 3.90 -35.65
C GLU A 562 -5.14 2.62 -34.79
N LEU A 563 -6.21 2.11 -34.16
CA LEU A 563 -6.19 0.94 -33.30
C LEU A 563 -6.22 -0.39 -34.09
N PRO A 564 -5.77 -1.50 -33.50
CA PRO A 564 -6.00 -2.84 -34.05
C PRO A 564 -7.50 -3.13 -34.26
N PRO A 565 -7.87 -3.90 -35.29
CA PRO A 565 -9.27 -4.16 -35.60
C PRO A 565 -10.03 -5.00 -34.59
N GLU A 566 -9.31 -5.71 -33.72
CA GLU A 566 -9.90 -6.53 -32.66
C GLU A 566 -10.10 -5.68 -31.40
N LEU A 567 -11.35 -5.33 -31.10
CA LEU A 567 -11.74 -4.59 -29.90
C LEU A 567 -12.50 -5.53 -28.95
N PRO A 568 -12.34 -5.37 -27.63
CA PRO A 568 -13.12 -6.10 -26.62
C PRO A 568 -14.63 -5.77 -26.73
N GLU A 569 -15.49 -6.73 -26.35
CA GLU A 569 -16.95 -6.53 -26.39
C GLU A 569 -17.39 -5.30 -25.57
N GLU A 570 -16.77 -5.08 -24.44
CA GLU A 570 -17.07 -3.94 -23.57
C GLU A 570 -16.75 -2.60 -24.25
N ALA A 571 -15.66 -2.55 -25.02
CA ALA A 571 -15.32 -1.35 -25.78
C ALA A 571 -16.36 -1.07 -26.86
N LEU A 572 -16.80 -2.11 -27.56
CA LEU A 572 -17.82 -2.00 -28.60
C LEU A 572 -19.18 -1.54 -28.05
N THR A 573 -19.58 -2.06 -26.89
CA THR A 573 -20.82 -1.65 -26.24
C THR A 573 -20.75 -0.20 -25.73
N GLN A 574 -19.63 0.23 -25.17
CA GLN A 574 -19.42 1.62 -24.73
C GLN A 574 -19.44 2.61 -25.91
N ILE A 575 -18.78 2.27 -27.02
CA ILE A 575 -18.80 3.09 -28.25
C ILE A 575 -20.23 3.24 -28.76
N PHE A 576 -20.97 2.14 -28.83
CA PHE A 576 -22.33 2.17 -29.34
C PHE A 576 -23.28 2.99 -28.47
N GLN A 577 -23.16 2.86 -27.14
CA GLN A 577 -23.90 3.70 -26.20
C GLN A 577 -23.56 5.18 -26.33
N ALA A 578 -22.25 5.51 -26.43
CA ALA A 578 -21.81 6.88 -26.66
C ALA A 578 -22.38 7.43 -27.99
N TYR A 579 -22.30 6.64 -29.07
CA TYR A 579 -22.86 6.99 -30.35
C TYR A 579 -24.36 7.32 -30.28
N LEU A 580 -25.15 6.48 -29.61
CA LEU A 580 -26.58 6.73 -29.43
C LEU A 580 -26.87 8.02 -28.68
N LEU A 581 -26.08 8.30 -27.63
CA LEU A 581 -26.24 9.48 -26.79
C LEU A 581 -25.87 10.78 -27.51
N VAL A 582 -24.73 10.82 -28.22
CA VAL A 582 -24.28 12.04 -28.89
C VAL A 582 -25.18 12.42 -30.07
N LYS A 583 -25.86 11.43 -30.69
CA LYS A 583 -26.89 11.73 -31.67
C LYS A 583 -28.09 12.47 -31.12
N LEU A 584 -28.45 12.24 -29.84
CA LEU A 584 -29.47 13.01 -29.14
C LEU A 584 -29.04 14.46 -28.92
N ASP A 585 -27.75 14.68 -28.76
CA ASP A 585 -27.13 16.00 -28.51
C ASP A 585 -26.78 16.72 -29.84
N SER A 586 -27.34 16.30 -30.97
CA SER A 586 -27.19 16.90 -32.31
C SER A 586 -25.77 16.82 -32.90
N VAL A 587 -24.92 15.92 -32.42
CA VAL A 587 -23.61 15.62 -33.02
C VAL A 587 -23.81 14.73 -34.25
N GLN A 588 -23.14 15.09 -35.37
CA GLN A 588 -23.19 14.31 -36.61
C GLN A 588 -22.27 13.10 -36.54
N ALA A 589 -22.64 12.12 -35.70
CA ALA A 589 -21.80 11.00 -35.33
C ALA A 589 -21.52 10.00 -36.47
N ASP A 590 -22.42 9.91 -37.47
CA ASP A 590 -22.37 8.91 -38.54
C ASP A 590 -21.17 9.12 -39.48
N ALA A 591 -20.72 10.36 -39.65
CA ALA A 591 -19.66 10.68 -40.60
C ALA A 591 -18.26 10.24 -40.13
N ALA A 592 -18.04 10.17 -38.83
CA ALA A 592 -16.75 9.84 -38.25
C ALA A 592 -16.58 8.34 -37.95
N LEU A 593 -17.66 7.57 -37.88
CA LEU A 593 -17.64 6.13 -37.64
C LEU A 593 -17.49 5.35 -38.95
N SER A 594 -16.51 4.42 -39.02
CA SER A 594 -16.45 3.50 -40.15
C SER A 594 -17.69 2.58 -40.11
N PRO A 595 -18.33 2.31 -41.30
CA PRO A 595 -19.51 1.46 -41.36
C PRO A 595 -19.29 0.08 -40.71
N GLY A 596 -18.12 -0.52 -40.89
CA GLY A 596 -17.79 -1.82 -40.30
C GLY A 596 -17.70 -1.79 -38.78
N LEU A 597 -17.12 -0.73 -38.16
CA LEU A 597 -17.08 -0.58 -36.71
C LEU A 597 -18.47 -0.34 -36.13
N LEU A 598 -19.28 0.48 -36.80
CA LEU A 598 -20.66 0.73 -36.35
C LEU A 598 -21.50 -0.55 -36.37
N GLU A 599 -21.41 -1.36 -37.46
CA GLU A 599 -22.12 -2.63 -37.58
C GLU A 599 -21.69 -3.64 -36.52
N LEU A 600 -20.39 -3.74 -36.28
CA LEU A 600 -19.85 -4.61 -35.22
C LEU A 600 -20.32 -4.17 -33.83
N ALA A 601 -20.23 -2.88 -33.52
CA ALA A 601 -20.66 -2.32 -32.24
C ALA A 601 -22.18 -2.49 -32.02
N HIS A 602 -22.97 -2.28 -33.07
CA HIS A 602 -24.42 -2.49 -33.06
C HIS A 602 -24.78 -3.96 -32.82
N THR A 603 -24.11 -4.89 -33.52
CA THR A 603 -24.37 -6.34 -33.36
C THR A 603 -24.00 -6.81 -31.95
N THR A 604 -22.87 -6.34 -31.43
CA THR A 604 -22.42 -6.65 -30.06
C THR A 604 -23.39 -6.11 -29.02
N TRP A 605 -23.88 -4.87 -29.21
CA TRP A 605 -24.87 -4.26 -28.32
C TRP A 605 -26.19 -5.07 -28.31
N LYS A 606 -26.74 -5.44 -29.49
CA LYS A 606 -27.95 -6.28 -29.57
C LYS A 606 -27.74 -7.64 -28.87
N SER A 607 -26.60 -8.27 -29.07
CA SER A 607 -26.29 -9.53 -28.42
C SER A 607 -26.27 -9.36 -26.88
N SER A 608 -25.67 -8.29 -26.37
CA SER A 608 -25.62 -8.03 -24.93
C SER A 608 -26.99 -7.71 -24.33
N ALA A 609 -27.85 -7.01 -25.07
CA ALA A 609 -29.21 -6.64 -24.65
C ALA A 609 -30.15 -7.86 -24.47
N THR A 610 -29.86 -9.00 -25.09
CA THR A 610 -30.64 -10.23 -24.96
C THR A 610 -30.28 -11.09 -23.74
N HIS A 611 -29.18 -10.78 -23.02
CA HIS A 611 -28.74 -11.49 -21.83
C HIS A 611 -29.43 -10.94 -20.58
N VAL A 612 -30.65 -11.37 -20.34
CA VAL A 612 -31.52 -10.86 -19.30
C VAL A 612 -31.43 -11.69 -18.02
N ARG A 613 -31.42 -11.03 -16.85
CA ARG A 613 -31.55 -11.67 -15.54
C ARG A 613 -32.73 -11.06 -14.76
N ILE A 614 -33.84 -11.77 -14.70
CA ILE A 614 -35.01 -11.34 -13.92
C ILE A 614 -34.64 -11.38 -12.40
N SER A 615 -34.55 -10.23 -11.77
CA SER A 615 -34.27 -10.09 -10.33
C SER A 615 -35.50 -10.42 -9.47
N PHE A 616 -35.31 -10.54 -8.16
CA PHE A 616 -36.44 -10.64 -7.22
C PHE A 616 -37.30 -9.38 -7.29
N LEU A 617 -36.69 -8.20 -7.38
CA LEU A 617 -37.41 -6.92 -7.46
C LEU A 617 -38.30 -6.86 -8.71
N HIS A 618 -37.83 -7.29 -9.88
CA HIS A 618 -38.64 -7.38 -11.10
C HIS A 618 -39.90 -8.21 -10.89
N ARG A 619 -39.78 -9.41 -10.29
CA ARG A 619 -40.88 -10.32 -10.04
C ARG A 619 -41.91 -9.73 -9.09
N ASP A 620 -41.44 -9.05 -8.05
CA ASP A 620 -42.30 -8.47 -7.03
C ASP A 620 -43.05 -7.24 -7.56
N VAL A 621 -42.38 -6.37 -8.31
CA VAL A 621 -43.03 -5.25 -9.05
C VAL A 621 -44.09 -5.78 -10.01
N SER A 622 -43.79 -6.82 -10.80
CA SER A 622 -44.75 -7.47 -11.70
C SER A 622 -45.93 -8.06 -10.95
N ARG A 623 -45.73 -8.69 -9.80
CA ARG A 623 -46.80 -9.20 -8.95
C ARG A 623 -47.75 -8.08 -8.49
N VAL A 624 -47.21 -6.95 -8.05
CA VAL A 624 -48.01 -5.80 -7.59
C VAL A 624 -48.74 -5.15 -8.75
N LEU A 625 -48.15 -5.05 -9.95
CA LEU A 625 -48.84 -4.57 -11.15
C LEU A 625 -50.02 -5.47 -11.53
N THR A 626 -49.90 -6.80 -11.40
CA THR A 626 -51.01 -7.75 -11.59
C THR A 626 -52.11 -7.53 -10.54
N MET A 627 -51.78 -7.28 -9.26
CA MET A 627 -52.78 -6.95 -8.23
C MET A 627 -53.52 -5.65 -8.55
N LEU A 628 -52.87 -4.68 -9.16
CA LEU A 628 -53.46 -3.41 -9.58
C LEU A 628 -54.25 -3.52 -10.90
N GLY A 629 -54.27 -4.70 -11.56
CA GLY A 629 -54.98 -4.95 -12.78
C GLY A 629 -54.32 -4.44 -14.05
N TYR A 630 -53.01 -4.11 -14.00
CA TYR A 630 -52.26 -3.70 -15.18
C TYR A 630 -51.78 -4.91 -15.99
N GLU A 631 -52.15 -4.96 -17.25
CA GLU A 631 -51.54 -5.88 -18.22
C GLU A 631 -50.11 -5.37 -18.56
N HIS A 632 -49.15 -6.25 -18.49
CA HIS A 632 -47.74 -5.87 -18.68
C HIS A 632 -46.89 -7.03 -19.21
N PHE A 633 -45.74 -6.70 -19.79
CA PHE A 633 -44.76 -7.63 -20.29
C PHE A 633 -43.47 -7.45 -19.50
N ILE A 634 -42.79 -8.56 -19.18
CA ILE A 634 -41.49 -8.57 -18.55
C ILE A 634 -40.42 -8.72 -19.64
N GLU A 635 -39.37 -7.92 -19.60
CA GLU A 635 -38.21 -7.98 -20.49
C GLU A 635 -38.59 -7.79 -21.98
N GLN A 636 -39.46 -6.82 -22.22
CA GLN A 636 -39.85 -6.49 -23.57
C GLN A 636 -38.76 -5.64 -24.25
N MET A 637 -38.37 -6.01 -25.46
CA MET A 637 -37.44 -5.20 -26.28
C MET A 637 -38.17 -3.97 -26.84
N THR A 638 -37.43 -2.87 -26.97
CA THR A 638 -37.87 -1.70 -27.76
C THR A 638 -38.06 -2.08 -29.23
N GLU A 639 -38.80 -1.29 -30.00
CA GLU A 639 -39.11 -1.56 -31.41
C GLU A 639 -37.88 -1.68 -32.32
N ASP A 640 -36.77 -1.02 -31.96
CA ASP A 640 -35.48 -1.11 -32.63
C ASP A 640 -34.59 -2.25 -32.12
N GLU A 641 -35.09 -3.05 -31.17
CA GLU A 641 -34.38 -4.19 -30.52
C GLU A 641 -33.07 -3.79 -29.85
N LEU A 642 -32.94 -2.52 -29.43
CA LEU A 642 -31.70 -2.03 -28.81
C LEU A 642 -31.72 -2.07 -27.26
N PHE A 643 -32.92 -2.08 -26.66
CA PHE A 643 -33.05 -2.07 -25.19
C PHE A 643 -34.09 -3.09 -24.75
N SER A 644 -33.69 -3.94 -23.78
CA SER A 644 -34.66 -4.69 -23.00
C SER A 644 -35.19 -3.81 -21.86
N MET A 645 -36.52 -3.71 -21.72
CA MET A 645 -37.17 -2.99 -20.64
C MET A 645 -37.61 -3.99 -19.56
N ASP A 646 -37.25 -3.71 -18.29
CA ASP A 646 -37.56 -4.64 -17.19
C ASP A 646 -39.05 -5.02 -17.18
N ILE A 647 -39.92 -4.03 -17.25
CA ILE A 647 -41.38 -4.22 -17.39
C ILE A 647 -41.97 -3.13 -18.30
N SER A 648 -42.86 -3.47 -19.17
CA SER A 648 -43.60 -2.50 -19.99
C SER A 648 -45.11 -2.70 -19.84
N LEU A 649 -45.90 -1.62 -19.79
CA LEU A 649 -47.35 -1.68 -19.70
C LEU A 649 -47.94 -1.95 -21.10
N ALA A 650 -48.91 -2.89 -21.16
CA ALA A 650 -49.55 -3.27 -22.38
C ALA A 650 -50.37 -2.09 -22.99
N GLY A 651 -50.13 -1.80 -24.29
CA GLY A 651 -50.85 -0.73 -24.96
C GLY A 651 -50.41 0.70 -24.62
N GLU A 652 -49.45 0.88 -23.72
CA GLU A 652 -48.89 2.18 -23.31
C GLU A 652 -47.36 2.22 -23.53
N LYS A 653 -46.84 3.40 -23.84
CA LYS A 653 -45.38 3.59 -23.91
C LYS A 653 -44.81 3.94 -22.53
N ILE A 654 -45.11 3.10 -21.54
CA ILE A 654 -44.58 3.23 -20.15
C ILE A 654 -43.69 2.03 -19.85
N CYS A 655 -42.47 2.32 -19.52
CA CYS A 655 -41.46 1.37 -19.08
C CYS A 655 -41.22 1.53 -17.60
N ILE A 656 -41.19 0.43 -16.85
CA ILE A 656 -40.91 0.40 -15.42
C ILE A 656 -39.57 -0.32 -15.23
N GLU A 657 -38.55 0.39 -14.75
CA GLU A 657 -37.21 -0.12 -14.48
C GLU A 657 -37.12 -0.43 -12.99
N ALA A 658 -36.82 -1.69 -12.64
CA ALA A 658 -36.67 -2.17 -11.29
C ALA A 658 -35.22 -2.01 -10.84
N ASP A 659 -34.88 -0.81 -10.36
CA ASP A 659 -33.51 -0.35 -10.16
C ASP A 659 -32.88 -0.93 -8.88
N GLY A 660 -31.89 -1.81 -9.05
CA GLY A 660 -31.11 -2.39 -7.96
C GLY A 660 -30.04 -1.43 -7.38
N PRO A 661 -29.32 -1.84 -6.32
CA PRO A 661 -28.34 -0.98 -5.65
C PRO A 661 -27.25 -0.38 -6.55
N HIS A 662 -26.85 -1.09 -7.59
CA HIS A 662 -25.78 -0.66 -8.51
C HIS A 662 -26.18 0.51 -9.43
N HIS A 663 -27.48 0.85 -9.49
CA HIS A 663 -27.97 2.01 -10.23
C HIS A 663 -27.83 3.33 -9.47
N PHE A 664 -27.43 3.26 -8.18
CA PHE A 664 -27.37 4.41 -7.28
C PHE A 664 -26.02 4.52 -6.56
N SER A 665 -25.71 5.73 -6.12
CA SER A 665 -24.61 5.92 -5.17
C SER A 665 -24.96 5.28 -3.82
N ALA A 666 -23.96 4.66 -3.20
CA ALA A 666 -24.16 3.88 -1.97
C ALA A 666 -24.52 4.75 -0.75
N ASN A 667 -24.03 5.99 -0.70
CA ASN A 667 -24.23 6.91 0.43
C ASN A 667 -25.38 7.91 0.24
N THR A 668 -25.60 8.41 -0.97
CA THR A 668 -26.62 9.45 -1.22
C THR A 668 -27.86 8.95 -1.97
N LEU A 669 -27.82 7.71 -2.46
CA LEU A 669 -28.91 7.12 -3.25
C LEU A 669 -29.29 7.91 -4.53
N GLN A 670 -28.35 8.71 -5.06
CA GLN A 670 -28.52 9.38 -6.33
C GLN A 670 -28.30 8.41 -7.49
N ALA A 671 -29.08 8.57 -8.55
CA ALA A 671 -28.95 7.74 -9.75
C ALA A 671 -27.58 7.93 -10.40
N SER A 672 -26.98 6.82 -10.87
CA SER A 672 -25.72 6.85 -11.63
C SER A 672 -25.90 7.52 -12.98
N GLY A 673 -24.78 8.05 -13.54
CA GLY A 673 -24.79 8.63 -14.88
C GLY A 673 -25.24 7.64 -15.96
N GLU A 674 -24.91 6.35 -15.82
CA GLU A 674 -25.34 5.28 -16.71
C GLU A 674 -26.86 5.10 -16.66
N ASN A 675 -27.47 5.09 -15.47
CA ASN A 675 -28.92 4.97 -15.34
C ASN A 675 -29.66 6.17 -15.95
N LEU A 676 -29.16 7.39 -15.69
CA LEU A 676 -29.70 8.60 -16.31
C LEU A 676 -29.59 8.59 -17.85
N ALA A 677 -28.47 8.11 -18.36
CA ALA A 677 -28.29 7.98 -19.83
C ALA A 677 -29.23 6.93 -20.43
N ARG A 678 -29.43 5.80 -19.76
CA ARG A 678 -30.39 4.78 -20.18
C ARG A 678 -31.82 5.36 -20.27
N GLN A 679 -32.23 6.10 -19.22
CA GLN A 679 -33.53 6.79 -19.21
C GLN A 679 -33.67 7.79 -20.39
N ARG A 680 -32.61 8.58 -20.68
CA ARG A 680 -32.58 9.49 -21.82
C ARG A 680 -32.80 8.74 -23.17
N LEU A 681 -32.13 7.60 -23.34
CA LEU A 681 -32.26 6.78 -24.56
C LEU A 681 -33.64 6.16 -24.74
N LEU A 682 -34.30 5.73 -23.67
CA LEU A 682 -35.70 5.24 -23.69
C LEU A 682 -36.68 6.39 -23.92
N HIS A 683 -36.45 7.55 -23.28
CA HIS A 683 -37.26 8.75 -23.52
C HIS A 683 -37.23 9.21 -24.98
N ALA A 684 -36.04 9.16 -25.61
CA ALA A 684 -35.89 9.50 -27.03
C ALA A 684 -36.66 8.55 -27.98
N ARG A 685 -36.99 7.33 -27.52
CA ARG A 685 -37.81 6.35 -28.23
C ARG A 685 -39.30 6.48 -27.91
N GLY A 686 -39.68 7.54 -27.22
CA GLY A 686 -41.03 7.84 -26.83
C GLY A 686 -41.59 7.09 -25.63
N TRP A 687 -40.73 6.39 -24.89
CA TRP A 687 -41.10 5.74 -23.63
C TRP A 687 -41.08 6.70 -22.45
N ALA A 688 -42.07 6.65 -21.58
CA ALA A 688 -41.97 7.26 -20.23
C ALA A 688 -41.40 6.22 -19.28
N VAL A 689 -40.34 6.58 -18.55
CA VAL A 689 -39.63 5.66 -17.68
C VAL A 689 -40.01 5.90 -16.22
N VAL A 690 -40.55 4.86 -15.61
CA VAL A 690 -40.83 4.80 -14.18
C VAL A 690 -39.69 4.04 -13.49
N SER A 691 -38.89 4.73 -12.68
CA SER A 691 -37.86 4.09 -11.88
C SER A 691 -38.47 3.60 -10.56
N VAL A 692 -38.26 2.32 -10.22
CA VAL A 692 -38.63 1.71 -8.96
C VAL A 692 -37.35 1.37 -8.20
N PRO A 693 -36.81 2.31 -7.40
CA PRO A 693 -35.58 2.09 -6.65
C PRO A 693 -35.74 1.06 -5.55
N PHE A 694 -34.78 0.15 -5.39
CA PHE A 694 -34.79 -0.89 -4.37
C PHE A 694 -35.06 -0.34 -2.96
N PHE A 695 -34.54 0.83 -2.62
CA PHE A 695 -34.67 1.43 -1.28
C PHE A 695 -36.07 2.04 -1.02
N LYS A 696 -36.84 2.36 -2.06
CA LYS A 696 -38.26 2.76 -1.95
C LYS A 696 -39.19 1.54 -1.83
N TRP A 697 -38.67 0.37 -2.20
CA TRP A 697 -39.46 -0.87 -2.26
C TRP A 697 -39.17 -1.78 -1.06
N THR A 698 -37.91 -1.93 -0.64
CA THR A 698 -37.53 -2.84 0.44
C THR A 698 -38.13 -2.41 1.77
N ASN A 699 -38.70 -3.37 2.55
CA ASN A 699 -39.34 -3.18 3.85
C ASN A 699 -40.67 -2.39 3.81
N GLN A 700 -41.32 -2.30 2.65
CA GLN A 700 -42.67 -1.77 2.51
C GLN A 700 -43.68 -2.94 2.40
N ASP A 701 -44.98 -2.66 2.68
CA ASP A 701 -46.08 -3.59 2.47
C ASP A 701 -46.69 -3.42 1.07
N ASP A 702 -47.62 -4.35 0.71
CA ASP A 702 -48.24 -4.33 -0.61
C ASP A 702 -49.11 -3.09 -0.81
N ALA A 703 -49.70 -2.50 0.23
CA ALA A 703 -50.48 -1.28 0.12
C ALA A 703 -49.63 -0.10 -0.30
N ASN A 704 -48.46 0.07 0.33
CA ASN A 704 -47.48 1.10 -0.02
C ASN A 704 -46.89 0.88 -1.40
N HIS A 705 -46.62 -0.38 -1.80
CA HIS A 705 -46.18 -0.72 -3.14
C HIS A 705 -47.21 -0.35 -4.19
N CYS A 706 -48.51 -0.64 -3.95
CA CYS A 706 -49.60 -0.27 -4.85
C CYS A 706 -49.69 1.26 -5.01
N GLU A 707 -49.68 2.00 -3.89
CA GLU A 707 -49.73 3.46 -3.92
C GLU A 707 -48.54 4.06 -4.71
N LEU A 708 -47.33 3.61 -4.45
CA LEU A 708 -46.13 4.05 -5.15
C LEU A 708 -46.28 3.84 -6.66
N LEU A 709 -46.61 2.63 -7.10
CA LEU A 709 -46.75 2.35 -8.54
C LEU A 709 -47.89 3.14 -9.19
N GLN A 710 -49.04 3.29 -8.55
CA GLN A 710 -50.14 4.08 -9.07
C GLN A 710 -49.75 5.56 -9.27
N GLN A 711 -49.08 6.14 -8.31
CA GLN A 711 -48.60 7.51 -8.36
C GLN A 711 -47.57 7.72 -9.47
N GLU A 712 -46.55 6.85 -9.56
CA GLU A 712 -45.50 6.94 -10.57
C GLU A 712 -46.04 6.69 -12.01
N ILE A 713 -46.92 5.72 -12.19
CA ILE A 713 -47.58 5.46 -13.48
C ILE A 713 -48.47 6.65 -13.91
N THR A 714 -49.20 7.25 -12.94
CA THR A 714 -50.02 8.45 -13.23
C THR A 714 -49.13 9.62 -13.68
N THR A 715 -47.98 9.81 -13.04
CA THR A 715 -47.01 10.81 -13.43
C THR A 715 -46.45 10.57 -14.83
N ALA A 716 -46.11 9.30 -15.16
CA ALA A 716 -45.62 8.90 -16.46
C ALA A 716 -46.67 9.13 -17.56
N ARG A 717 -47.95 8.85 -17.32
CA ARG A 717 -49.04 9.17 -18.22
C ARG A 717 -49.19 10.67 -18.49
N ALA A 718 -49.11 11.48 -17.44
CA ALA A 718 -49.14 12.93 -17.56
C ALA A 718 -47.95 13.48 -18.38
N GLU A 719 -46.79 12.85 -18.24
CA GLU A 719 -45.61 13.17 -19.04
C GLU A 719 -45.79 12.83 -20.53
N LEU A 720 -46.27 11.63 -20.84
CA LEU A 720 -46.58 11.24 -22.21
C LEU A 720 -47.64 12.18 -22.86
N ALA A 721 -48.68 12.57 -22.12
CA ALA A 721 -49.67 13.54 -22.58
C ALA A 721 -49.06 14.90 -22.89
N ARG A 722 -48.17 15.40 -22.07
CA ARG A 722 -47.45 16.67 -22.31
C ARG A 722 -46.55 16.56 -23.54
N ARG A 723 -45.84 15.46 -23.73
CA ARG A 723 -44.98 15.23 -24.90
C ARG A 723 -45.78 15.09 -26.21
N ALA A 724 -47.00 14.55 -26.17
CA ALA A 724 -47.90 14.45 -27.29
C ALA A 724 -48.55 15.77 -27.72
N GLY A 725 -48.28 16.89 -27.03
CA GLY A 725 -48.80 18.20 -27.35
C GLY A 725 -50.31 18.38 -27.03
N TRP A 726 -50.80 17.57 -26.07
CA TRP A 726 -52.20 17.70 -25.60
C TRP A 726 -52.24 18.85 -24.58
N ASP A 727 -53.11 19.84 -24.89
CA ASP A 727 -53.46 20.90 -23.93
C ASP A 727 -54.32 20.37 -22.74
N ALA A 728 -54.69 21.29 -21.84
CA ALA A 728 -55.48 20.99 -20.63
C ALA A 728 -56.78 20.16 -20.87
N ALA A 729 -57.32 20.16 -22.08
CA ALA A 729 -58.50 19.34 -22.47
C ALA A 729 -58.20 17.83 -22.51
N GLY A 730 -56.92 17.44 -22.80
CA GLY A 730 -56.50 16.04 -22.75
C GLY A 730 -56.28 15.54 -21.33
N ALA A 731 -55.91 16.43 -20.39
CA ALA A 731 -55.81 16.11 -18.96
C ALA A 731 -57.20 15.79 -18.36
N ASP A 732 -58.27 16.42 -18.82
CA ASP A 732 -59.64 16.10 -18.38
C ASP A 732 -60.12 14.73 -18.89
N LEU A 733 -59.64 14.29 -20.06
CA LEU A 733 -59.95 12.92 -20.59
C LEU A 733 -59.26 11.85 -19.73
N LEU A 734 -58.03 12.12 -19.29
CA LEU A 734 -57.29 11.23 -18.35
C LEU A 734 -57.93 11.19 -16.95
N ARG A 735 -58.53 12.29 -16.52
CA ARG A 735 -59.32 12.37 -15.29
C ARG A 735 -60.59 11.51 -15.36
N VAL A 736 -61.29 11.54 -16.52
CA VAL A 736 -62.46 10.69 -16.74
C VAL A 736 -62.10 9.20 -16.79
N VAL A 737 -60.95 8.84 -17.40
CA VAL A 737 -60.44 7.45 -17.40
C VAL A 737 -60.03 6.99 -16.03
N ASN A 738 -59.42 7.87 -15.20
CA ASN A 738 -59.09 7.56 -13.81
C ASN A 738 -60.34 7.47 -12.91
N GLU A 739 -61.37 8.31 -13.13
CA GLU A 739 -62.65 8.23 -12.42
C GLU A 739 -63.41 6.96 -12.84
N SER A 740 -63.36 6.49 -14.06
CA SER A 740 -63.90 5.22 -14.52
C SER A 740 -63.18 4.01 -13.93
N ASN A 741 -61.87 4.07 -13.73
CA ASN A 741 -61.11 3.02 -13.08
C ASN A 741 -61.29 3.01 -11.55
N GLN A 742 -61.58 4.16 -10.93
CA GLN A 742 -61.96 4.21 -9.49
C GLN A 742 -63.39 3.73 -9.29
N ALA A 743 -64.32 3.87 -10.26
CA ALA A 743 -65.68 3.33 -10.20
C ALA A 743 -65.76 1.81 -10.42
N ALA A 744 -64.70 1.20 -10.89
CA ALA A 744 -64.55 -0.27 -11.05
C ALA A 744 -63.85 -0.95 -9.83
N SER A 745 -63.89 -0.35 -8.65
CA SER A 745 -63.52 -1.05 -7.43
C SER A 745 -64.49 -2.21 -7.19
N PRO A 746 -64.05 -3.46 -7.09
CA PRO A 746 -64.96 -4.58 -6.87
C PRO A 746 -65.60 -4.43 -5.48
N GLU A 747 -66.93 -4.55 -5.41
CA GLU A 747 -67.66 -4.72 -4.17
C GLU A 747 -67.01 -5.83 -3.32
N PRO A 748 -66.98 -5.69 -1.99
CA PRO A 748 -66.44 -6.73 -1.13
C PRO A 748 -67.27 -7.98 -1.25
N LEU A 749 -66.77 -9.04 -1.83
CA LEU A 749 -67.36 -10.38 -1.82
C LEU A 749 -67.42 -10.88 -0.39
N LEU A 750 -68.66 -11.16 0.02
CA LEU A 750 -69.04 -11.81 1.27
C LEU A 750 -68.34 -13.17 1.42
N PRO A 751 -68.00 -13.62 2.66
CA PRO A 751 -67.17 -14.80 2.84
C PRO A 751 -67.98 -16.08 2.56
N HIS A 752 -67.55 -16.84 1.57
CA HIS A 752 -67.97 -18.21 1.36
C HIS A 752 -67.23 -19.14 2.31
N GLY A 753 -67.98 -20.02 2.95
CA GLY A 753 -67.59 -20.99 3.97
C GLY A 753 -66.56 -22.04 3.47
N PRO A 754 -66.06 -22.86 4.39
CA PRO A 754 -64.80 -23.59 4.21
C PRO A 754 -64.93 -24.84 3.30
N TYR A 755 -64.09 -25.00 2.35
CA TYR A 755 -63.83 -26.29 1.69
C TYR A 755 -62.85 -27.15 2.49
N PRO A 756 -63.07 -28.46 2.58
CA PRO A 756 -62.30 -29.37 3.40
C PRO A 756 -60.98 -29.70 2.77
N GLY A 757 -59.86 -29.49 3.51
CA GLY A 757 -58.54 -29.91 3.10
C GLY A 757 -58.28 -31.38 3.44
N PRO A 758 -57.36 -32.02 2.77
CA PRO A 758 -56.92 -33.36 3.12
C PRO A 758 -55.95 -33.36 4.31
N GLN A 759 -56.21 -34.33 5.20
CA GLN A 759 -55.41 -34.64 6.39
C GLN A 759 -53.98 -35.07 6.00
N ILE A 760 -52.96 -34.48 6.63
CA ILE A 760 -51.65 -35.08 6.78
C ILE A 760 -51.23 -35.08 8.26
N SER A 761 -50.79 -36.24 8.64
CA SER A 761 -50.45 -36.70 9.98
C SER A 761 -49.31 -35.94 10.65
N SER A 762 -49.41 -35.90 11.97
CA SER A 762 -48.45 -35.42 12.99
C SER A 762 -47.01 -35.89 12.85
N CYS A 763 -46.07 -35.01 13.02
CA CYS A 763 -44.79 -35.27 13.69
C CYS A 763 -44.13 -33.98 14.19
N ALA A 764 -43.92 -33.97 15.53
CA ALA A 764 -42.92 -33.29 16.34
C ALA A 764 -42.54 -31.80 16.08
N ALA A 765 -42.70 -31.01 17.10
CA ALA A 765 -42.27 -29.62 17.22
C ALA A 765 -40.74 -29.46 17.27
N PRO A 766 -40.16 -28.43 16.65
CA PRO A 766 -38.78 -28.00 16.87
C PRO A 766 -38.67 -26.82 17.85
N PRO A 767 -37.52 -26.56 18.43
CA PRO A 767 -37.31 -25.57 19.49
C PRO A 767 -37.17 -24.14 18.96
N HIS A 768 -37.33 -23.21 19.91
CA HIS A 768 -37.38 -21.76 19.77
C HIS A 768 -36.32 -21.10 18.85
N PRO A 769 -36.66 -19.97 18.17
CA PRO A 769 -35.74 -19.21 17.32
C PRO A 769 -34.84 -18.28 18.13
N PRO A 770 -33.61 -18.04 17.67
CA PRO A 770 -32.76 -16.98 18.21
C PRO A 770 -33.11 -15.61 17.62
N GLN A 771 -32.81 -14.57 18.36
CA GLN A 771 -33.13 -13.16 18.13
C GLN A 771 -32.49 -12.55 16.83
N PRO A 772 -33.03 -11.44 16.30
CA PRO A 772 -32.66 -10.86 15.01
C PRO A 772 -31.47 -9.93 15.14
N SER A 773 -30.31 -10.32 14.60
CA SER A 773 -29.19 -9.43 14.37
C SER A 773 -28.27 -9.90 13.23
N GLN A 774 -28.80 -10.37 12.11
CA GLN A 774 -27.97 -10.78 10.97
C GLN A 774 -28.64 -10.69 9.60
N THR A 775 -29.39 -9.66 9.30
CA THR A 775 -30.03 -9.52 7.98
C THR A 775 -29.38 -8.51 7.03
N TYR A 776 -28.40 -7.73 7.45
CA TYR A 776 -27.76 -6.74 6.57
C TYR A 776 -26.53 -7.30 5.82
N ASP A 777 -25.82 -8.28 6.37
CA ASP A 777 -24.58 -8.80 5.76
C ASP A 777 -24.81 -9.84 4.65
N GLN A 778 -25.98 -10.46 4.55
CA GLN A 778 -26.24 -11.49 3.53
C GLN A 778 -26.64 -10.91 2.16
N VAL A 779 -27.13 -9.67 2.10
CA VAL A 779 -27.53 -9.05 0.81
C VAL A 779 -26.31 -8.54 0.03
N HIS A 780 -25.23 -8.16 0.70
CA HIS A 780 -24.00 -7.68 0.03
C HIS A 780 -23.03 -8.79 -0.37
N GLY A 781 -23.14 -9.99 0.15
CA GLY A 781 -22.22 -11.10 -0.09
C GLY A 781 -22.45 -11.90 -1.37
N GLN A 782 -23.55 -11.70 -2.10
CA GLN A 782 -23.85 -12.50 -3.30
C GLN A 782 -23.72 -11.76 -4.64
N TYR A 783 -23.44 -10.48 -4.64
CA TYR A 783 -23.18 -9.76 -5.88
C TYR A 783 -21.68 -9.81 -6.22
N ARG A 784 -21.26 -10.93 -6.82
CA ARG A 784 -20.04 -10.94 -7.62
C ARG A 784 -20.29 -10.01 -8.80
N TYR A 785 -19.63 -8.85 -8.77
CA TYR A 785 -19.47 -8.04 -9.97
C TYR A 785 -18.90 -8.93 -11.08
N ASN A 786 -19.69 -9.16 -12.10
CA ASN A 786 -19.14 -9.62 -13.37
C ASN A 786 -18.22 -8.54 -13.87
N ALA A 787 -16.99 -8.92 -14.06
CA ALA A 787 -15.86 -8.09 -14.36
C ALA A 787 -16.16 -7.10 -15.49
N LEU A 788 -16.00 -5.82 -15.18
CA LEU A 788 -15.44 -4.90 -16.13
C LEU A 788 -13.96 -5.24 -16.32
N PRO A 789 -13.38 -5.08 -17.51
CA PRO A 789 -12.12 -5.67 -17.91
C PRO A 789 -10.95 -5.22 -17.03
N ARG A 790 -10.01 -6.13 -16.88
CA ARG A 790 -8.71 -5.94 -16.22
C ARG A 790 -8.01 -4.74 -16.83
N LEU A 791 -7.90 -3.66 -16.06
CA LEU A 791 -6.97 -2.59 -16.36
C LEU A 791 -5.59 -3.04 -15.89
N GLY A 792 -4.67 -3.20 -16.82
CA GLY A 792 -3.25 -3.46 -16.58
C GLY A 792 -2.52 -2.28 -15.93
#